data_3be0a57715c131d7032ae60f2fa53c8f
#
_entry.id   3be0a57715c131d7032ae60f2fa53c8f
#
_cell.length_a   1.000
_cell.length_b   1.000
_cell.length_c   1.000
_cell.angle_alpha   90.00
_cell.angle_beta   90.00
_cell.angle_gamma   90.00
#
_symmetry.space_group_name_H-M   'P 1'
#
loop_
_entity.id
_entity.type
_entity.pdbx_description
1 polymer ?
#
loop_
_entity_poly.entity_id
_entity_poly.type
_entity_poly.pdbx_seq_one_letter_code
_entity_poly.pdbx_strand_id
1 'polypeptide(L)'
;MPNPISKLLSLGDGRRLRQYRRIVDKINSLEDGLSALTDAELRATADRLRERAATGEANESLLPESFALVREASKRTVGLRHYDVQLIGGMALNDGCVAEMKTGEGKTLVSTSVGFLNALSGDPVHVVTVNDYLAKRDAEWVGRIYGLLGMKVGLIQNGMEPEERRPSYAASVTYGTNSEFGFDYLRDNMVSSPRDRVQRGHAFGIVDEADSVLIDEARTPLIISGLSGAPSAICTTFAEIAAKLDPKNDVVLDEKRRTVYETENGLAKIEKMLGSEVYADFSGATANRLRQALKAQFLFKIDHDYVVDGGEVKIVDAFTGRIMEGRRYSEGLHQAIEAKEHVQIKPETHTIATVTLQNYFRLYKKLSGMTGTALTADSELDHIYHMPVVPIPTNKPVIREDKGDLIFRTAEAKFAAVADEVECRHAKGQPVLVGTASVKASERLSEKLTERGIGHQVLNAKEHEREAAIVAEAGRLGAVTVATNMAGRGTDILLGGNYEMLRQAALKKFGVKDEELAAEWQLHAADAEARYITDREGYAVRVLGGLCVIGTERHEARRIDNQLRGRAGRQGDPGESRFYLSLEDNLLRLFGKERIHKVSEMMVQRGIPDDSPLEDPLVSKVITAAQQQVESMHFASRKNVLEYDDVMDLQRKAIYGERNAILDGKNVCEGMAEFVESMVDSLLEENCPAEIPSDDWDFGTVDAWVESMTGEKGYDASEIECDQDPDVLAEDVRNHLMRVFDEKREAVGNPLFEELCTQITLRIMDTHWVAHLTDMEGLKAGIGLRAYGHRDPLVEYKEEAYQAFSRLVDSIYEDSLRAILRLPVESAGAASSGLSEEDNPFRPESMVYSDSRLAPEASPLEAPDPTGGNPLG
;
A
#
# COMPACT_ATOMS: atom_id res chain seq x y z
N MET A 1 16.77 -23.08 -22.89
CA MET A 1 18.20 -22.78 -22.57
C MET A 1 18.17 -21.50 -21.77
N PRO A 2 18.83 -21.40 -20.61
CA PRO A 2 18.88 -20.15 -19.87
C PRO A 2 19.60 -19.09 -20.71
N ASN A 3 19.04 -17.89 -20.72
CA ASN A 3 19.51 -16.72 -21.44
C ASN A 3 20.96 -16.40 -21.01
N PRO A 4 21.92 -16.14 -21.94
CA PRO A 4 23.27 -15.81 -21.58
C PRO A 4 23.41 -14.60 -20.64
N ILE A 5 22.46 -13.68 -20.67
CA ILE A 5 22.40 -12.54 -19.76
C ILE A 5 22.10 -12.99 -18.31
N SER A 6 21.22 -13.97 -18.10
CA SER A 6 20.96 -14.51 -16.76
C SER A 6 22.17 -15.23 -16.17
N LYS A 7 23.05 -15.84 -17.01
CA LYS A 7 24.32 -16.40 -16.56
C LYS A 7 25.35 -15.34 -16.17
N LEU A 8 25.33 -14.17 -16.80
CA LEU A 8 26.23 -13.06 -16.45
C LEU A 8 25.81 -12.42 -15.09
N LEU A 9 24.51 -12.26 -14.85
CA LEU A 9 23.96 -11.77 -13.59
C LEU A 9 24.24 -12.77 -12.45
N SER A 10 24.07 -14.08 -12.68
CA SER A 10 24.39 -15.13 -11.70
C SER A 10 25.88 -15.23 -11.33
N LEU A 11 26.78 -14.72 -12.16
CA LEU A 11 28.21 -14.62 -11.83
C LEU A 11 28.49 -13.53 -10.78
N GLY A 12 27.72 -12.44 -10.79
CA GLY A 12 27.76 -11.38 -9.78
C GLY A 12 27.28 -11.89 -8.42
N ASP A 13 26.17 -12.61 -8.38
CA ASP A 13 25.59 -13.21 -7.18
C ASP A 13 26.54 -14.23 -6.53
N GLY A 14 27.19 -15.05 -7.31
CA GLY A 14 28.19 -16.00 -6.83
C GLY A 14 29.40 -15.34 -6.16
N ARG A 15 29.79 -14.10 -6.56
CA ARG A 15 30.86 -13.32 -5.93
C ARG A 15 30.38 -12.71 -4.61
N ARG A 16 29.16 -12.12 -4.60
CA ARG A 16 28.50 -11.52 -3.42
C ARG A 16 28.28 -12.58 -2.33
N LEU A 17 27.70 -13.73 -2.68
CA LEU A 17 27.50 -14.84 -1.74
C LEU A 17 28.80 -15.38 -1.15
N ARG A 18 29.91 -15.40 -1.92
CA ARG A 18 31.23 -15.79 -1.39
C ARG A 18 31.78 -14.77 -0.39
N GLN A 19 31.52 -13.49 -0.61
CA GLN A 19 31.90 -12.44 0.33
C GLN A 19 31.09 -12.58 1.63
N TYR A 20 29.80 -12.77 1.54
CA TYR A 20 28.94 -13.00 2.70
C TYR A 20 29.37 -14.22 3.52
N ARG A 21 29.68 -15.32 2.89
CA ARG A 21 30.19 -16.52 3.59
C ARG A 21 31.43 -16.24 4.42
N ARG A 22 32.37 -15.43 3.93
CA ARG A 22 33.56 -15.04 4.71
C ARG A 22 33.20 -14.22 5.95
N ILE A 23 32.16 -13.43 5.87
CA ILE A 23 31.66 -12.66 7.02
C ILE A 23 30.96 -13.60 8.00
N VAL A 24 30.19 -14.56 7.50
CA VAL A 24 29.58 -15.63 8.34
C VAL A 24 30.65 -16.39 9.10
N ASP A 25 31.78 -16.74 8.48
CA ASP A 25 32.88 -17.41 9.19
C ASP A 25 33.41 -16.55 10.37
N LYS A 26 33.49 -15.21 10.19
CA LYS A 26 33.85 -14.30 11.28
C LYS A 26 32.79 -14.26 12.38
N ILE A 27 31.51 -14.20 12.01
CA ILE A 27 30.39 -14.23 12.96
C ILE A 27 30.43 -15.53 13.76
N ASN A 28 30.65 -16.67 13.11
CA ASN A 28 30.76 -17.97 13.75
C ASN A 28 31.94 -18.03 14.74
N SER A 29 33.06 -17.38 14.43
CA SER A 29 34.22 -17.34 15.34
C SER A 29 33.99 -16.51 16.62
N LEU A 30 32.99 -15.65 16.67
CA LEU A 30 32.61 -14.85 17.85
C LEU A 30 31.62 -15.57 18.78
N GLU A 31 30.98 -16.65 18.31
CA GLU A 31 29.87 -17.30 19.02
C GLU A 31 30.27 -17.85 20.39
N ASP A 32 31.39 -18.56 20.50
CA ASP A 32 31.86 -19.13 21.76
C ASP A 32 32.13 -18.04 22.81
N GLY A 33 32.74 -16.93 22.39
CA GLY A 33 33.01 -15.80 23.28
C GLY A 33 31.74 -15.14 23.82
N LEU A 34 30.71 -14.97 22.95
CA LEU A 34 29.44 -14.36 23.35
C LEU A 34 28.58 -15.31 24.18
N SER A 35 28.62 -16.60 23.94
CA SER A 35 27.88 -17.60 24.69
C SER A 35 28.31 -17.70 26.16
N ALA A 36 29.54 -17.35 26.47
CA ALA A 36 30.10 -17.34 27.83
C ALA A 36 29.68 -16.09 28.64
N LEU A 37 29.18 -15.03 27.98
CA LEU A 37 28.78 -13.79 28.64
C LEU A 37 27.43 -13.94 29.36
N THR A 38 27.25 -13.19 30.43
CA THR A 38 25.96 -13.00 31.09
C THR A 38 25.07 -12.06 30.25
N ASP A 39 23.77 -12.02 30.54
CA ASP A 39 22.83 -11.12 29.86
C ASP A 39 23.20 -9.64 30.08
N ALA A 40 23.71 -9.27 31.27
CA ALA A 40 24.19 -7.93 31.55
C ALA A 40 25.42 -7.58 30.69
N GLU A 41 26.34 -8.51 30.48
CA GLU A 41 27.53 -8.33 29.65
C GLU A 41 27.20 -8.28 28.16
N LEU A 42 26.20 -9.06 27.70
CA LEU A 42 25.66 -8.95 26.34
C LEU A 42 25.08 -7.55 26.10
N ARG A 43 24.29 -7.05 27.05
CA ARG A 43 23.75 -5.70 26.99
C ARG A 43 24.84 -4.63 26.97
N ALA A 44 25.85 -4.74 27.83
CA ALA A 44 27.00 -3.83 27.83
C ALA A 44 27.78 -3.89 26.49
N THR A 45 27.80 -5.04 25.83
CA THR A 45 28.36 -5.18 24.47
C THR A 45 27.53 -4.44 23.44
N ALA A 46 26.20 -4.53 23.52
CA ALA A 46 25.28 -3.75 22.67
C ALA A 46 25.48 -2.24 22.87
N ASP A 47 25.64 -1.78 24.12
CA ASP A 47 25.89 -0.37 24.43
C ASP A 47 27.21 0.13 23.84
N ARG A 48 28.30 -0.66 23.93
CA ARG A 48 29.56 -0.35 23.24
C ARG A 48 29.42 -0.26 21.72
N LEU A 49 28.63 -1.13 21.10
CA LEU A 49 28.36 -1.03 19.66
C LEU A 49 27.62 0.27 19.31
N ARG A 50 26.66 0.72 20.14
CA ARG A 50 25.99 2.02 19.97
C ARG A 50 26.96 3.18 20.08
N GLU A 51 27.85 3.17 21.06
CA GLU A 51 28.88 4.20 21.23
C GLU A 51 29.78 4.28 20.01
N ARG A 52 30.23 3.15 19.48
CA ARG A 52 31.06 3.08 18.26
C ARG A 52 30.30 3.59 17.05
N ALA A 53 29.03 3.22 16.87
CA ALA A 53 28.18 3.74 15.81
C ALA A 53 27.99 5.26 15.94
N ALA A 54 27.76 5.78 17.14
CA ALA A 54 27.62 7.21 17.41
C ALA A 54 28.90 8.00 17.11
N THR A 55 30.09 7.39 17.21
CA THR A 55 31.36 7.99 16.80
C THR A 55 31.61 7.93 15.30
N GLY A 56 30.68 7.38 14.49
CA GLY A 56 30.76 7.33 13.04
C GLY A 56 31.46 6.09 12.48
N GLU A 57 31.63 5.03 13.27
CA GLU A 57 32.16 3.77 12.72
C GLU A 57 31.17 3.16 11.73
N ALA A 58 31.68 2.75 10.56
CA ALA A 58 30.85 2.24 9.49
C ALA A 58 30.16 0.91 9.84
N ASN A 59 28.92 0.75 9.40
CA ASN A 59 28.08 -0.44 9.63
C ASN A 59 28.78 -1.74 9.20
N GLU A 60 29.57 -1.73 8.13
CA GLU A 60 30.33 -2.88 7.65
C GLU A 60 31.35 -3.41 8.67
N SER A 61 31.93 -2.52 9.47
CA SER A 61 32.87 -2.88 10.54
C SER A 61 32.13 -3.45 11.75
N LEU A 62 30.98 -2.90 12.09
CA LEU A 62 30.15 -3.33 13.21
C LEU A 62 29.37 -4.62 12.93
N LEU A 63 29.11 -4.93 11.65
CA LEU A 63 28.23 -6.01 11.21
C LEU A 63 28.58 -7.38 11.81
N PRO A 64 29.82 -7.89 11.80
CA PRO A 64 30.11 -9.22 12.31
C PRO A 64 29.79 -9.35 13.80
N GLU A 65 30.15 -8.36 14.61
CA GLU A 65 29.95 -8.35 16.06
C GLU A 65 28.45 -8.15 16.40
N SER A 66 27.78 -7.25 15.70
CA SER A 66 26.35 -7.01 15.80
C SER A 66 25.51 -8.26 15.49
N PHE A 67 25.78 -8.93 14.37
CA PHE A 67 25.05 -10.14 13.97
C PHE A 67 25.32 -11.30 14.92
N ALA A 68 26.54 -11.47 15.40
CA ALA A 68 26.88 -12.50 16.39
C ALA A 68 26.13 -12.25 17.71
N LEU A 69 26.05 -11.00 18.15
CA LEU A 69 25.36 -10.58 19.38
C LEU A 69 23.85 -10.86 19.28
N VAL A 70 23.21 -10.47 18.18
CA VAL A 70 21.78 -10.74 17.93
C VAL A 70 21.50 -12.23 17.85
N ARG A 71 22.38 -13.02 17.23
CA ARG A 71 22.27 -14.49 17.18
C ARG A 71 22.22 -15.10 18.57
N GLU A 72 23.12 -14.68 19.47
CA GLU A 72 23.15 -15.19 20.84
C GLU A 72 21.93 -14.71 21.63
N ALA A 73 21.54 -13.44 21.51
CA ALA A 73 20.32 -12.91 22.12
C ALA A 73 19.07 -13.67 21.68
N SER A 74 18.95 -13.98 20.38
CA SER A 74 17.86 -14.75 19.83
C SER A 74 17.79 -16.17 20.40
N LYS A 75 18.94 -16.82 20.51
CA LYS A 75 19.06 -18.17 21.11
C LYS A 75 18.59 -18.18 22.56
N ARG A 76 18.90 -17.13 23.33
CA ARG A 76 18.51 -17.05 24.76
C ARG A 76 17.05 -16.69 24.97
N THR A 77 16.51 -15.80 24.15
CA THR A 77 15.18 -15.21 24.39
C THR A 77 14.06 -16.00 23.72
N VAL A 78 14.27 -16.46 22.47
CA VAL A 78 13.26 -17.17 21.66
C VAL A 78 13.67 -18.59 21.32
N GLY A 79 14.81 -19.08 21.78
CA GLY A 79 15.29 -20.44 21.56
C GLY A 79 15.77 -20.73 20.14
N LEU A 80 15.88 -19.72 19.27
CA LEU A 80 16.25 -19.89 17.87
C LEU A 80 17.62 -19.27 17.58
N ARG A 81 18.55 -20.12 17.10
CA ARG A 81 19.82 -19.69 16.59
C ARG A 81 19.71 -19.43 15.09
N HIS A 82 20.11 -18.25 14.61
CA HIS A 82 20.16 -17.96 13.19
C HIS A 82 21.03 -18.98 12.44
N TYR A 83 20.49 -19.53 11.34
CA TYR A 83 21.28 -20.31 10.41
C TYR A 83 22.23 -19.42 9.61
N ASP A 84 23.30 -19.99 9.08
CA ASP A 84 24.28 -19.25 8.28
C ASP A 84 23.64 -18.62 7.04
N VAL A 85 22.67 -19.29 6.41
CA VAL A 85 21.91 -18.75 5.28
C VAL A 85 21.03 -17.56 5.68
N GLN A 86 20.53 -17.52 6.91
CA GLN A 86 19.76 -16.38 7.43
C GLN A 86 20.65 -15.15 7.66
N LEU A 87 21.89 -15.34 8.13
CA LEU A 87 22.88 -14.27 8.22
C LEU A 87 23.23 -13.71 6.84
N ILE A 88 23.36 -14.59 5.83
CA ILE A 88 23.55 -14.18 4.43
C ILE A 88 22.35 -13.33 3.96
N GLY A 89 21.12 -13.74 4.27
CA GLY A 89 19.92 -12.96 4.00
C GLY A 89 19.94 -11.57 4.67
N GLY A 90 20.34 -11.50 5.94
CA GLY A 90 20.50 -10.24 6.67
C GLY A 90 21.54 -9.30 6.03
N MET A 91 22.66 -9.85 5.54
CA MET A 91 23.66 -9.05 4.81
C MET A 91 23.12 -8.52 3.48
N ALA A 92 22.35 -9.31 2.73
CA ALA A 92 21.68 -8.85 1.52
C ALA A 92 20.70 -7.70 1.80
N LEU A 93 19.91 -7.78 2.89
CA LEU A 93 19.08 -6.69 3.34
C LEU A 93 19.90 -5.45 3.75
N ASN A 94 21.02 -5.64 4.43
CA ASN A 94 21.89 -4.53 4.79
C ASN A 94 22.47 -3.81 3.57
N ASP A 95 22.69 -4.52 2.47
CA ASP A 95 23.17 -3.95 1.21
C ASP A 95 22.05 -3.32 0.34
N GLY A 96 20.84 -3.14 0.87
CA GLY A 96 19.70 -2.55 0.15
C GLY A 96 19.12 -3.46 -0.94
N CYS A 97 19.27 -4.77 -0.80
CA CYS A 97 18.77 -5.75 -1.77
C CYS A 97 17.44 -6.39 -1.31
N VAL A 98 16.76 -7.05 -2.25
CA VAL A 98 15.69 -7.98 -1.91
C VAL A 98 16.28 -9.38 -1.70
N ALA A 99 16.21 -9.88 -0.48
CA ALA A 99 16.61 -11.24 -0.16
C ALA A 99 15.48 -12.21 -0.55
N GLU A 100 15.67 -12.96 -1.66
CA GLU A 100 14.74 -14.05 -1.98
C GLU A 100 15.03 -15.26 -1.12
N MET A 101 14.27 -15.43 -0.06
CA MET A 101 14.33 -16.56 0.85
C MET A 101 13.04 -17.40 0.73
N LYS A 102 13.17 -18.68 0.45
CA LYS A 102 11.99 -19.55 0.29
C LYS A 102 11.11 -19.50 1.53
N THR A 103 9.82 -19.72 1.33
CA THR A 103 8.84 -19.74 2.41
C THR A 103 9.24 -20.76 3.48
N GLY A 104 9.15 -20.40 4.76
CA GLY A 104 9.57 -21.26 5.87
C GLY A 104 11.06 -21.19 6.22
N GLU A 105 11.85 -20.30 5.61
CA GLU A 105 13.28 -20.10 5.94
C GLU A 105 13.50 -19.11 7.10
N GLY A 106 12.44 -18.64 7.76
CA GLY A 106 12.52 -17.78 8.95
C GLY A 106 12.91 -16.34 8.66
N LYS A 107 12.28 -15.71 7.65
CA LYS A 107 12.51 -14.31 7.25
C LYS A 107 12.37 -13.31 8.41
N THR A 108 11.39 -13.47 9.27
CA THR A 108 11.18 -12.61 10.45
C THR A 108 12.42 -12.58 11.36
N LEU A 109 13.09 -13.72 11.52
CA LEU A 109 14.32 -13.79 12.32
C LEU A 109 15.48 -13.06 11.64
N VAL A 110 15.55 -13.10 10.30
CA VAL A 110 16.60 -12.43 9.51
C VAL A 110 16.55 -10.92 9.70
N SER A 111 15.35 -10.30 9.73
CA SER A 111 15.21 -8.86 9.92
C SER A 111 15.78 -8.35 11.23
N THR A 112 15.85 -9.20 12.27
CA THR A 112 16.34 -8.79 13.61
C THR A 112 17.80 -8.35 13.58
N SER A 113 18.67 -9.08 12.89
CA SER A 113 20.09 -8.77 12.82
C SER A 113 20.37 -7.45 12.10
N VAL A 114 19.70 -7.24 10.96
CA VAL A 114 19.90 -6.03 10.17
C VAL A 114 19.20 -4.82 10.78
N GLY A 115 18.03 -5.03 11.39
CA GLY A 115 17.33 -3.99 12.13
C GLY A 115 18.14 -3.49 13.31
N PHE A 116 18.75 -4.40 14.11
CA PHE A 116 19.62 -4.03 15.20
C PHE A 116 20.83 -3.22 14.74
N LEU A 117 21.53 -3.68 13.70
CA LEU A 117 22.71 -3.01 13.16
C LEU A 117 22.42 -1.57 12.73
N ASN A 118 21.33 -1.38 11.95
CA ASN A 118 21.00 -0.06 11.41
C ASN A 118 20.36 0.88 12.46
N ALA A 119 19.84 0.36 13.55
CA ALA A 119 19.33 1.14 14.66
C ALA A 119 20.41 1.58 15.65
N LEU A 120 21.66 1.11 15.52
CA LEU A 120 22.79 1.50 16.40
C LEU A 120 23.12 2.99 16.31
N SER A 121 22.96 3.61 15.14
CA SER A 121 23.16 5.06 14.90
C SER A 121 22.12 5.94 15.59
N GLY A 122 21.00 5.37 16.07
CA GLY A 122 19.85 6.11 16.58
C GLY A 122 18.84 6.51 15.52
N ASP A 123 19.13 6.23 14.26
CA ASP A 123 18.19 6.44 13.15
C ASP A 123 17.01 5.45 13.21
N PRO A 124 15.80 5.86 12.77
CA PRO A 124 14.64 5.00 12.80
C PRO A 124 14.77 3.86 11.78
N VAL A 125 14.39 2.65 12.20
CA VAL A 125 14.23 1.49 11.34
C VAL A 125 12.76 1.11 11.30
N HIS A 126 12.16 1.09 10.11
CA HIS A 126 10.78 0.67 9.93
C HIS A 126 10.76 -0.74 9.32
N VAL A 127 10.00 -1.65 9.94
CA VAL A 127 9.75 -2.99 9.40
C VAL A 127 8.30 -3.04 8.94
N VAL A 128 8.14 -3.12 7.63
CA VAL A 128 6.83 -3.07 6.97
C VAL A 128 6.32 -4.48 6.74
N THR A 129 5.13 -4.78 7.22
CA THR A 129 4.45 -6.06 7.05
C THR A 129 3.15 -5.92 6.27
N VAL A 130 2.55 -7.07 5.91
CA VAL A 130 1.35 -7.08 5.06
C VAL A 130 0.03 -6.87 5.82
N ASN A 131 -0.01 -6.96 7.15
CA ASN A 131 -1.21 -6.71 7.95
C ASN A 131 -0.88 -6.48 9.43
N ASP A 132 -1.83 -5.94 10.18
CA ASP A 132 -1.69 -5.60 11.59
C ASP A 132 -1.44 -6.81 12.50
N TYR A 133 -2.04 -7.97 12.17
CA TYR A 133 -1.80 -9.20 12.91
C TYR A 133 -0.33 -9.61 12.88
N LEU A 134 0.28 -9.59 11.69
CA LEU A 134 1.71 -9.92 11.54
C LEU A 134 2.59 -8.85 12.18
N ALA A 135 2.24 -7.56 12.02
CA ALA A 135 2.98 -6.48 12.64
C ALA A 135 3.03 -6.65 14.17
N LYS A 136 1.90 -6.95 14.79
CA LYS A 136 1.80 -7.18 16.25
C LYS A 136 2.56 -8.43 16.68
N ARG A 137 2.27 -9.56 16.04
CA ARG A 137 2.93 -10.84 16.36
C ARG A 137 4.45 -10.73 16.28
N ASP A 138 4.94 -10.14 15.19
CA ASP A 138 6.37 -10.06 14.94
C ASP A 138 7.03 -9.03 15.87
N ALA A 139 6.39 -7.89 16.14
CA ALA A 139 6.89 -6.90 17.10
C ALA A 139 7.01 -7.48 18.53
N GLU A 140 6.00 -8.22 18.99
CA GLU A 140 6.01 -8.87 20.30
C GLU A 140 7.09 -9.96 20.37
N TRP A 141 7.22 -10.75 19.31
CA TRP A 141 8.18 -11.85 19.27
C TRP A 141 9.62 -11.34 19.20
N VAL A 142 9.94 -10.42 18.28
CA VAL A 142 11.30 -9.86 18.15
C VAL A 142 11.63 -8.89 19.29
N GLY A 143 10.62 -8.30 19.90
CA GLY A 143 10.77 -7.42 21.05
C GLY A 143 11.53 -8.05 22.21
N ARG A 144 11.41 -9.37 22.39
CA ARG A 144 12.19 -10.14 23.38
C ARG A 144 13.69 -10.11 23.07
N ILE A 145 14.06 -10.22 21.79
CA ILE A 145 15.47 -10.19 21.35
C ILE A 145 16.06 -8.79 21.54
N TYR A 146 15.36 -7.78 21.04
CA TYR A 146 15.80 -6.39 21.16
C TYR A 146 15.81 -5.89 22.60
N GLY A 147 14.85 -6.32 23.41
CA GLY A 147 14.77 -5.98 24.84
C GLY A 147 15.96 -6.45 25.65
N LEU A 148 16.48 -7.68 25.40
CA LEU A 148 17.71 -8.17 26.01
C LEU A 148 18.89 -7.27 25.66
N LEU A 149 18.95 -6.77 24.43
CA LEU A 149 20.01 -5.90 23.93
C LEU A 149 19.75 -4.40 24.24
N GLY A 150 18.70 -4.08 24.98
CA GLY A 150 18.39 -2.72 25.44
C GLY A 150 17.81 -1.81 24.35
N MET A 151 17.24 -2.36 23.28
CA MET A 151 16.47 -1.61 22.27
C MET A 151 14.98 -1.79 22.49
N LYS A 152 14.22 -0.73 22.13
CA LYS A 152 12.76 -0.76 22.16
C LYS A 152 12.21 -1.04 20.76
N VAL A 153 11.13 -1.78 20.71
CA VAL A 153 10.32 -2.01 19.51
C VAL A 153 9.01 -1.26 19.65
N GLY A 154 8.67 -0.48 18.64
CA GLY A 154 7.38 0.19 18.50
C GLY A 154 6.46 -0.62 17.56
N LEU A 155 5.18 -0.43 17.75
CA LEU A 155 4.13 -1.03 16.91
C LEU A 155 3.15 0.06 16.51
N ILE A 156 2.85 0.12 15.21
CA ILE A 156 1.81 0.98 14.65
C ILE A 156 0.71 0.09 14.08
N GLN A 157 -0.50 0.35 14.51
CA GLN A 157 -1.69 -0.38 14.07
C GLN A 157 -2.80 0.61 13.68
N ASN A 158 -3.77 0.13 12.94
CA ASN A 158 -4.97 0.90 12.63
C ASN A 158 -5.71 1.28 13.93
N GLY A 159 -6.32 2.47 13.94
CA GLY A 159 -7.10 2.98 15.07
C GLY A 159 -6.27 3.57 16.22
N MET A 160 -4.94 3.58 16.12
CA MET A 160 -4.10 4.26 17.14
C MET A 160 -4.15 5.77 16.98
N GLU A 161 -4.28 6.46 18.11
CA GLU A 161 -4.22 7.93 18.16
C GLU A 161 -2.76 8.45 18.06
N PRO A 162 -2.53 9.71 17.62
CA PRO A 162 -1.19 10.28 17.49
C PRO A 162 -0.33 10.18 18.74
N GLU A 163 -0.93 10.29 19.93
CA GLU A 163 -0.27 10.19 21.23
C GLU A 163 0.32 8.79 21.48
N GLU A 164 -0.31 7.75 20.96
CA GLU A 164 0.13 6.36 21.05
C GLU A 164 1.17 6.04 19.97
N ARG A 165 1.06 6.70 18.79
CA ARG A 165 2.00 6.53 17.67
C ARG A 165 3.37 7.14 17.95
N ARG A 166 3.44 8.32 18.57
CA ARG A 166 4.72 9.00 18.86
C ARG A 166 5.71 8.14 19.67
N PRO A 167 5.34 7.52 20.82
CA PRO A 167 6.25 6.62 21.53
C PRO A 167 6.67 5.40 20.71
N SER A 168 5.81 4.90 19.81
CA SER A 168 6.13 3.80 18.92
C SER A 168 7.15 4.21 17.86
N TYR A 169 7.02 5.38 17.25
CA TYR A 169 8.03 5.93 16.32
C TYR A 169 9.32 6.37 17.05
N ALA A 170 9.26 6.71 18.33
CA ALA A 170 10.44 7.00 19.14
C ALA A 170 11.27 5.75 19.47
N ALA A 171 10.74 4.55 19.23
CA ALA A 171 11.48 3.31 19.39
C ALA A 171 12.59 3.17 18.33
N SER A 172 13.56 2.28 18.59
CA SER A 172 14.68 2.02 17.67
C SER A 172 14.23 1.33 16.39
N VAL A 173 13.27 0.42 16.52
CA VAL A 173 12.68 -0.33 15.41
C VAL A 173 11.16 -0.26 15.54
N THR A 174 10.46 0.12 14.49
CA THR A 174 9.00 0.25 14.48
C THR A 174 8.41 -0.70 13.45
N TYR A 175 7.45 -1.52 13.87
CA TYR A 175 6.67 -2.42 13.04
C TYR A 175 5.33 -1.79 12.69
N GLY A 176 4.87 -2.00 11.46
CA GLY A 176 3.56 -1.54 11.00
C GLY A 176 3.26 -2.01 9.59
N THR A 177 2.11 -1.67 9.05
CA THR A 177 1.76 -1.93 7.66
C THR A 177 2.22 -0.78 6.76
N ASN A 178 2.36 -1.05 5.46
CA ASN A 178 2.69 -0.02 4.47
C ASN A 178 1.68 1.13 4.48
N SER A 179 0.42 0.81 4.69
CA SER A 179 -0.67 1.78 4.75
C SER A 179 -0.52 2.73 5.92
N GLU A 180 -0.32 2.17 7.13
CA GLU A 180 -0.20 2.97 8.34
C GLU A 180 1.01 3.92 8.27
N PHE A 181 2.16 3.41 7.82
CA PHE A 181 3.34 4.26 7.62
C PHE A 181 3.11 5.34 6.57
N GLY A 182 2.45 5.01 5.46
CA GLY A 182 2.17 5.96 4.39
C GLY A 182 1.11 7.00 4.78
N PHE A 183 0.09 6.61 5.52
CA PHE A 183 -0.89 7.56 6.04
C PHE A 183 -0.31 8.47 7.12
N ASP A 184 0.56 7.96 7.99
CA ASP A 184 1.26 8.80 8.94
C ASP A 184 2.16 9.82 8.25
N TYR A 185 2.82 9.45 7.15
CA TYR A 185 3.56 10.39 6.33
C TYR A 185 2.64 11.49 5.76
N LEU A 186 1.47 11.15 5.25
CA LEU A 186 0.53 12.15 4.73
C LEU A 186 0.01 13.04 5.88
N ARG A 187 -0.38 12.45 7.02
CA ARG A 187 -0.83 13.19 8.21
C ARG A 187 0.23 14.15 8.74
N ASP A 188 1.48 13.73 8.84
CA ASP A 188 2.59 14.56 9.31
C ASP A 188 2.84 15.79 8.42
N ASN A 189 2.47 15.72 7.14
CA ASN A 189 2.55 16.86 6.22
C ASN A 189 1.29 17.74 6.21
N MET A 190 0.29 17.43 7.04
CA MET A 190 -0.94 18.22 7.19
C MET A 190 -1.08 18.84 8.59
N VAL A 191 -0.18 18.54 9.53
CA VAL A 191 -0.24 19.08 10.89
C VAL A 191 0.02 20.58 10.94
N SER A 192 -0.58 21.25 11.91
CA SER A 192 -0.42 22.69 12.13
C SER A 192 0.70 23.04 13.12
N SER A 193 1.26 22.04 13.82
CA SER A 193 2.36 22.22 14.77
C SER A 193 3.41 21.13 14.62
N PRO A 194 4.72 21.44 14.73
CA PRO A 194 5.77 20.42 14.66
C PRO A 194 5.62 19.32 15.72
N ARG A 195 4.97 19.64 16.85
CA ARG A 195 4.72 18.71 17.95
C ARG A 195 3.71 17.63 17.61
N ASP A 196 2.90 17.85 16.58
CA ASP A 196 1.85 16.92 16.16
C ASP A 196 2.38 15.86 15.20
N ARG A 197 3.55 16.04 14.63
CA ARG A 197 4.22 15.01 13.84
C ARG A 197 4.51 13.79 14.70
N VAL A 198 4.33 12.62 14.11
CA VAL A 198 4.55 11.33 14.76
C VAL A 198 5.82 10.63 14.27
N GLN A 199 6.17 10.75 12.99
CA GLN A 199 7.33 10.10 12.40
C GLN A 199 8.63 10.89 12.65
N ARG A 200 9.76 10.16 12.71
CA ARG A 200 11.12 10.75 12.86
C ARG A 200 11.92 10.75 11.55
N GLY A 201 11.26 10.52 10.41
CA GLY A 201 11.88 10.41 9.09
C GLY A 201 12.06 8.97 8.61
N HIS A 202 12.68 8.82 7.42
CA HIS A 202 12.74 7.60 6.64
C HIS A 202 14.20 7.18 6.43
N ALA A 203 14.88 6.67 7.47
CA ALA A 203 16.29 6.27 7.36
C ALA A 203 16.42 4.88 6.73
N PHE A 204 15.83 3.84 7.33
CA PHE A 204 15.90 2.49 6.80
C PHE A 204 14.55 1.78 6.84
N GLY A 205 14.12 1.27 5.68
CA GLY A 205 12.92 0.45 5.52
C GLY A 205 13.26 -1.00 5.20
N ILE A 206 12.68 -1.93 5.95
CA ILE A 206 12.73 -3.37 5.67
C ILE A 206 11.32 -3.82 5.32
N VAL A 207 11.08 -4.26 4.09
CA VAL A 207 9.76 -4.69 3.63
C VAL A 207 9.68 -6.21 3.66
N ASP A 208 8.86 -6.75 4.58
CA ASP A 208 8.53 -8.18 4.56
C ASP A 208 7.44 -8.47 3.52
N GLU A 209 7.54 -9.62 2.88
CA GLU A 209 6.73 -9.98 1.72
C GLU A 209 6.75 -8.87 0.64
N ALA A 210 7.97 -8.43 0.28
CA ALA A 210 8.21 -7.27 -0.58
C ALA A 210 7.49 -7.34 -1.94
N ASP A 211 7.31 -8.51 -2.51
CA ASP A 211 6.56 -8.72 -3.76
C ASP A 211 5.05 -8.43 -3.61
N SER A 212 4.48 -8.57 -2.42
CA SER A 212 3.12 -8.14 -2.15
C SER A 212 3.04 -6.62 -2.04
N VAL A 213 3.81 -6.09 -1.10
CA VAL A 213 3.76 -4.68 -0.74
C VAL A 213 4.17 -3.77 -1.90
N LEU A 214 5.29 -4.10 -2.56
CA LEU A 214 5.90 -3.23 -3.57
C LEU A 214 5.39 -3.47 -4.99
N ILE A 215 4.75 -4.59 -5.26
CA ILE A 215 4.26 -4.95 -6.59
C ILE A 215 2.74 -5.08 -6.62
N ASP A 216 2.15 -5.98 -5.80
CA ASP A 216 0.72 -6.26 -5.85
C ASP A 216 -0.13 -5.09 -5.40
N GLU A 217 0.24 -4.52 -4.28
CA GLU A 217 -0.49 -3.43 -3.64
C GLU A 217 -0.13 -2.07 -4.23
N ALA A 218 1.02 -1.95 -4.86
CA ALA A 218 1.49 -0.71 -5.48
C ALA A 218 0.76 -0.37 -6.81
N ARG A 219 -0.53 -0.69 -6.91
CA ARG A 219 -1.40 -0.38 -8.06
C ARG A 219 -2.22 0.88 -7.84
N THR A 220 -2.53 1.18 -6.59
CA THR A 220 -3.33 2.34 -6.20
C THR A 220 -2.56 3.19 -5.20
N PRO A 221 -2.66 4.52 -5.28
CA PRO A 221 -2.06 5.39 -4.28
C PRO A 221 -2.78 5.30 -2.93
N LEU A 222 -2.12 5.75 -1.88
CA LEU A 222 -2.74 6.08 -0.61
C LEU A 222 -3.40 7.45 -0.76
N ILE A 223 -4.65 7.58 -0.39
CA ILE A 223 -5.43 8.81 -0.55
C ILE A 223 -6.13 9.13 0.77
N ILE A 224 -5.99 10.37 1.22
CA ILE A 224 -6.83 10.96 2.26
C ILE A 224 -7.81 11.90 1.54
N SER A 225 -9.10 11.66 1.74
CA SER A 225 -10.17 12.43 1.10
C SER A 225 -11.02 13.16 2.13
N GLY A 226 -11.48 14.35 1.79
CA GLY A 226 -12.48 15.10 2.53
C GLY A 226 -13.88 14.91 1.94
N LEU A 227 -14.90 15.01 2.75
CA LEU A 227 -16.30 14.99 2.31
C LEU A 227 -16.65 16.30 1.63
N SER A 228 -17.18 16.28 0.43
CA SER A 228 -17.59 17.45 -0.34
C SER A 228 -19.02 17.28 -0.86
N GLY A 229 -19.87 18.23 -0.49
CA GLY A 229 -21.18 18.43 -1.12
C GLY A 229 -22.25 17.36 -0.87
N ALA A 230 -23.41 17.58 -1.45
CA ALA A 230 -24.53 16.66 -1.41
C ALA A 230 -24.38 15.52 -2.46
N PRO A 231 -25.00 14.34 -2.23
CA PRO A 231 -25.02 13.26 -3.21
C PRO A 231 -25.54 13.75 -4.57
N SER A 232 -24.82 13.41 -5.64
CA SER A 232 -25.21 13.84 -6.98
C SER A 232 -26.38 13.00 -7.52
N ALA A 233 -27.54 13.62 -7.72
CA ALA A 233 -28.70 13.00 -8.36
C ALA A 233 -28.40 12.50 -9.79
N ILE A 234 -27.38 13.05 -10.43
CA ILE A 234 -26.95 12.68 -11.78
C ILE A 234 -26.38 11.25 -11.84
N CYS A 235 -25.80 10.75 -10.73
CA CYS A 235 -25.30 9.36 -10.67
C CYS A 235 -26.44 8.35 -10.80
N THR A 236 -27.60 8.62 -10.16
CA THR A 236 -28.79 7.77 -10.29
C THR A 236 -29.31 7.79 -11.72
N THR A 237 -29.38 8.97 -12.34
CA THR A 237 -29.81 9.10 -13.74
C THR A 237 -28.92 8.30 -14.71
N PHE A 238 -27.61 8.39 -14.55
CA PHE A 238 -26.69 7.64 -15.41
C PHE A 238 -26.71 6.12 -15.16
N ALA A 239 -26.92 5.69 -13.89
CA ALA A 239 -27.11 4.28 -13.58
C ALA A 239 -28.38 3.70 -14.24
N GLU A 240 -29.49 4.45 -14.21
CA GLU A 240 -30.73 4.08 -14.88
C GLU A 240 -30.58 4.05 -16.41
N ILE A 241 -29.82 4.97 -16.99
CA ILE A 241 -29.53 4.99 -18.42
C ILE A 241 -28.67 3.77 -18.79
N ALA A 242 -27.59 3.54 -18.07
CA ALA A 242 -26.67 2.42 -18.32
C ALA A 242 -27.38 1.06 -18.24
N ALA A 243 -28.33 0.91 -17.30
CA ALA A 243 -29.13 -0.32 -17.17
C ALA A 243 -30.06 -0.60 -18.39
N LYS A 244 -30.38 0.43 -19.19
CA LYS A 244 -31.26 0.30 -20.37
C LYS A 244 -30.48 0.07 -21.66
N LEU A 245 -29.16 0.09 -21.65
CA LEU A 245 -28.33 -0.10 -22.82
C LEU A 245 -28.13 -1.59 -23.13
N ASP A 246 -28.12 -1.92 -24.43
CA ASP A 246 -27.83 -3.26 -24.91
C ASP A 246 -26.31 -3.47 -25.00
N PRO A 247 -25.74 -4.43 -24.23
CA PRO A 247 -24.29 -4.67 -24.22
C PRO A 247 -23.71 -5.12 -25.56
N LYS A 248 -24.55 -5.50 -26.55
CA LYS A 248 -24.10 -5.94 -27.90
C LYS A 248 -24.08 -4.83 -28.93
N ASN A 249 -24.98 -3.86 -28.79
CA ASN A 249 -25.23 -2.87 -29.85
C ASN A 249 -24.89 -1.44 -29.40
N ASP A 250 -24.98 -1.15 -28.12
CA ASP A 250 -24.88 0.22 -27.60
C ASP A 250 -23.53 0.51 -26.94
N VAL A 251 -22.77 -0.54 -26.55
CA VAL A 251 -21.47 -0.39 -25.93
C VAL A 251 -20.43 -1.35 -26.49
N VAL A 252 -19.18 -0.94 -26.43
CA VAL A 252 -18.00 -1.76 -26.73
C VAL A 252 -17.33 -2.12 -25.43
N LEU A 253 -17.25 -3.42 -25.12
CA LEU A 253 -16.63 -3.95 -23.91
C LEU A 253 -15.25 -4.53 -24.22
N ASP A 254 -14.21 -4.02 -23.56
CA ASP A 254 -12.89 -4.66 -23.51
C ASP A 254 -12.63 -5.18 -22.08
N GLU A 255 -13.01 -6.43 -21.84
CA GLU A 255 -12.81 -7.08 -20.54
C GLU A 255 -11.31 -7.19 -20.16
N LYS A 256 -10.42 -7.26 -21.16
CA LYS A 256 -8.96 -7.37 -20.90
C LYS A 256 -8.38 -6.08 -20.33
N ARG A 257 -8.82 -4.94 -20.87
CA ARG A 257 -8.38 -3.61 -20.47
C ARG A 257 -9.25 -3.02 -19.36
N ARG A 258 -10.36 -3.71 -19.00
CA ARG A 258 -11.39 -3.22 -18.10
C ARG A 258 -11.92 -1.84 -18.51
N THR A 259 -12.17 -1.68 -19.82
CA THR A 259 -12.73 -0.45 -20.39
C THR A 259 -14.05 -0.72 -21.10
N VAL A 260 -14.90 0.29 -21.09
CA VAL A 260 -16.18 0.28 -21.77
C VAL A 260 -16.40 1.64 -22.40
N TYR A 261 -16.86 1.62 -23.65
CA TYR A 261 -17.18 2.81 -24.43
C TYR A 261 -18.54 2.66 -25.09
N GLU A 262 -19.26 3.75 -25.24
CA GLU A 262 -20.48 3.84 -26.00
C GLU A 262 -20.21 3.74 -27.53
N THR A 263 -21.11 3.15 -28.25
CA THR A 263 -21.16 3.23 -29.72
C THR A 263 -21.90 4.50 -30.16
N GLU A 264 -21.83 4.88 -31.41
CA GLU A 264 -22.64 6.00 -31.95
C GLU A 264 -24.13 5.83 -31.66
N ASN A 265 -24.65 4.60 -31.80
CA ASN A 265 -26.03 4.27 -31.45
C ASN A 265 -26.31 4.37 -29.94
N GLY A 266 -25.35 3.95 -29.11
CA GLY A 266 -25.42 4.06 -27.68
C GLY A 266 -25.44 5.52 -27.24
N LEU A 267 -24.53 6.35 -27.76
CA LEU A 267 -24.45 7.77 -27.46
C LEU A 267 -25.77 8.48 -27.82
N ALA A 268 -26.29 8.28 -29.02
CA ALA A 268 -27.58 8.88 -29.44
C ALA A 268 -28.76 8.48 -28.52
N LYS A 269 -28.76 7.25 -27.98
CA LYS A 269 -29.78 6.81 -27.02
C LYS A 269 -29.56 7.49 -25.65
N ILE A 270 -28.32 7.60 -25.21
CA ILE A 270 -27.96 8.23 -23.91
C ILE A 270 -28.39 9.69 -23.94
N GLU A 271 -28.00 10.45 -24.97
CA GLU A 271 -28.35 11.87 -25.11
C GLU A 271 -29.85 12.11 -25.22
N LYS A 272 -30.56 11.21 -25.93
CA LYS A 272 -32.01 11.27 -25.99
C LYS A 272 -32.68 11.04 -24.62
N MET A 273 -32.10 10.17 -23.78
CA MET A 273 -32.63 9.90 -22.42
C MET A 273 -32.20 11.00 -21.42
N LEU A 274 -31.01 11.57 -21.61
CA LEU A 274 -30.47 12.64 -20.77
C LEU A 274 -31.12 13.99 -21.10
N GLY A 275 -31.50 14.21 -22.36
CA GLY A 275 -32.06 15.50 -22.83
C GLY A 275 -31.02 16.59 -23.12
N SER A 276 -29.74 16.24 -23.08
CA SER A 276 -28.59 17.12 -23.36
C SER A 276 -27.44 16.32 -23.98
N GLU A 277 -26.55 17.00 -24.70
CA GLU A 277 -25.33 16.41 -25.24
C GLU A 277 -24.35 16.10 -24.10
N VAL A 278 -23.80 14.90 -24.10
CA VAL A 278 -22.88 14.40 -23.05
C VAL A 278 -21.55 15.13 -23.07
N TYR A 279 -21.07 15.45 -24.27
CA TYR A 279 -19.76 16.07 -24.51
C TYR A 279 -19.78 17.59 -24.67
N ALA A 280 -20.93 18.25 -24.45
CA ALA A 280 -21.05 19.72 -24.47
C ALA A 280 -20.39 20.37 -23.23
N ASP A 281 -20.13 19.61 -22.19
CA ASP A 281 -19.47 20.07 -20.96
C ASP A 281 -17.94 20.06 -21.12
N PHE A 282 -17.36 21.26 -21.23
CA PHE A 282 -15.91 21.46 -21.36
C PHE A 282 -15.11 20.95 -20.16
N SER A 283 -15.71 20.79 -18.99
CA SER A 283 -15.07 20.20 -17.82
C SER A 283 -14.88 18.70 -17.93
N GLY A 284 -15.62 18.03 -18.84
CA GLY A 284 -15.62 16.58 -19.00
C GLY A 284 -16.25 15.81 -17.85
N ALA A 285 -16.82 16.50 -16.85
CA ALA A 285 -17.38 15.87 -15.65
C ALA A 285 -18.58 14.97 -15.99
N THR A 286 -19.44 15.40 -16.89
CA THR A 286 -20.61 14.65 -17.37
C THR A 286 -20.19 13.38 -18.09
N ALA A 287 -19.22 13.47 -19.01
CA ALA A 287 -18.68 12.33 -19.73
C ALA A 287 -17.97 11.33 -18.81
N ASN A 288 -17.25 11.82 -17.79
CA ASN A 288 -16.64 10.95 -16.80
C ASN A 288 -17.70 10.18 -15.99
N ARG A 289 -18.75 10.82 -15.52
CA ARG A 289 -19.83 10.18 -14.75
C ARG A 289 -20.55 9.13 -15.58
N LEU A 290 -20.82 9.39 -16.86
CA LEU A 290 -21.34 8.39 -17.78
C LEU A 290 -20.41 7.18 -17.89
N ARG A 291 -19.12 7.42 -18.11
CA ARG A 291 -18.11 6.36 -18.19
C ARG A 291 -18.05 5.50 -16.95
N GLN A 292 -18.12 6.10 -15.75
CA GLN A 292 -18.15 5.36 -14.50
C GLN A 292 -19.44 4.55 -14.33
N ALA A 293 -20.59 5.08 -14.75
CA ALA A 293 -21.85 4.33 -14.74
C ALA A 293 -21.82 3.12 -15.70
N LEU A 294 -21.24 3.28 -16.89
CA LEU A 294 -21.04 2.17 -17.83
C LEU A 294 -20.08 1.11 -17.27
N LYS A 295 -18.97 1.53 -16.65
CA LYS A 295 -18.05 0.60 -15.96
C LYS A 295 -18.76 -0.14 -14.84
N ALA A 296 -19.47 0.55 -13.97
CA ALA A 296 -20.22 -0.06 -12.87
C ALA A 296 -21.21 -1.11 -13.39
N GLN A 297 -21.94 -0.81 -14.47
CA GLN A 297 -22.96 -1.69 -15.02
C GLN A 297 -22.39 -2.93 -15.69
N PHE A 298 -21.35 -2.78 -16.52
CA PHE A 298 -20.91 -3.84 -17.43
C PHE A 298 -19.65 -4.58 -16.99
N LEU A 299 -18.78 -3.95 -16.18
CA LEU A 299 -17.48 -4.51 -15.79
C LEU A 299 -17.39 -4.93 -14.32
N PHE A 300 -18.13 -4.24 -13.43
CA PHE A 300 -18.07 -4.54 -11.99
C PHE A 300 -19.24 -5.41 -11.57
N LYS A 301 -18.94 -6.54 -10.95
CA LYS A 301 -19.91 -7.59 -10.59
C LYS A 301 -19.99 -7.75 -9.09
N ILE A 302 -21.21 -7.83 -8.58
CA ILE A 302 -21.48 -8.17 -7.18
C ILE A 302 -20.90 -9.57 -6.88
N ASP A 303 -20.46 -9.78 -5.66
CA ASP A 303 -19.81 -11.01 -5.15
C ASP A 303 -18.46 -11.35 -5.82
N HIS A 304 -17.94 -10.44 -6.64
CA HIS A 304 -16.62 -10.57 -7.26
C HIS A 304 -15.76 -9.33 -7.04
N ASP A 305 -16.24 -8.16 -7.45
CA ASP A 305 -15.52 -6.90 -7.32
C ASP A 305 -15.97 -6.12 -6.07
N TYR A 306 -17.20 -6.34 -5.63
CA TYR A 306 -17.80 -5.73 -4.45
C TYR A 306 -18.91 -6.60 -3.88
N VAL A 307 -19.30 -6.33 -2.63
CA VAL A 307 -20.47 -6.90 -1.96
C VAL A 307 -21.35 -5.76 -1.43
N VAL A 308 -22.64 -6.04 -1.26
CA VAL A 308 -23.56 -5.13 -0.56
C VAL A 308 -23.83 -5.74 0.82
N ASP A 309 -23.36 -5.07 1.87
CA ASP A 309 -23.49 -5.49 3.24
C ASP A 309 -23.93 -4.33 4.13
N GLY A 310 -24.95 -4.56 4.96
CA GLY A 310 -25.52 -3.51 5.80
C GLY A 310 -26.10 -2.31 5.06
N GLY A 311 -26.43 -2.45 3.75
CA GLY A 311 -26.94 -1.34 2.91
C GLY A 311 -25.82 -0.45 2.33
N GLU A 312 -24.58 -0.89 2.40
CA GLU A 312 -23.40 -0.21 1.86
C GLU A 312 -22.66 -1.10 0.86
N VAL A 313 -22.07 -0.48 -0.15
CA VAL A 313 -21.17 -1.15 -1.09
C VAL A 313 -19.80 -1.27 -0.41
N LYS A 314 -19.30 -2.50 -0.30
CA LYS A 314 -17.96 -2.79 0.20
C LYS A 314 -17.13 -3.43 -0.90
N ILE A 315 -15.92 -2.95 -1.09
CA ILE A 315 -15.00 -3.46 -2.12
C ILE A 315 -14.49 -4.84 -1.73
N VAL A 316 -14.36 -5.73 -2.70
CA VAL A 316 -13.66 -7.01 -2.56
C VAL A 316 -12.33 -6.90 -3.30
N ASP A 317 -11.23 -7.10 -2.59
CA ASP A 317 -9.91 -7.14 -3.21
C ASP A 317 -9.78 -8.36 -4.12
N ALA A 318 -9.56 -8.13 -5.40
CA ALA A 318 -9.47 -9.17 -6.42
C ALA A 318 -8.32 -10.17 -6.17
N PHE A 319 -7.30 -9.79 -5.40
CA PHE A 319 -6.13 -10.63 -5.12
C PHE A 319 -6.30 -11.45 -3.85
N THR A 320 -6.78 -10.83 -2.79
CA THR A 320 -6.92 -11.49 -1.49
C THR A 320 -8.32 -12.07 -1.30
N GLY A 321 -9.30 -11.64 -2.09
CA GLY A 321 -10.72 -11.96 -1.91
C GLY A 321 -11.30 -11.37 -0.62
N ARG A 322 -10.61 -10.40 0.00
CA ARG A 322 -11.01 -9.78 1.27
C ARG A 322 -11.96 -8.62 1.04
N ILE A 323 -12.93 -8.48 1.91
CA ILE A 323 -13.76 -7.27 1.98
C ILE A 323 -12.89 -6.14 2.54
N MET A 324 -12.89 -5.03 1.82
CA MET A 324 -12.15 -3.83 2.19
C MET A 324 -13.14 -2.84 2.81
N GLU A 325 -13.28 -2.87 4.12
CA GLU A 325 -14.18 -1.96 4.83
C GLU A 325 -13.62 -0.52 4.83
N GLY A 326 -14.50 0.46 4.74
CA GLY A 326 -14.13 1.88 4.72
C GLY A 326 -13.55 2.40 3.41
N ARG A 327 -13.34 1.52 2.41
CA ARG A 327 -12.78 1.87 1.10
C ARG A 327 -13.84 2.21 0.09
N ARG A 328 -13.42 3.10 -0.82
CA ARG A 328 -14.24 3.52 -1.96
C ARG A 328 -13.43 3.48 -3.25
N TYR A 329 -14.07 3.16 -4.36
CA TYR A 329 -13.50 3.37 -5.68
C TYR A 329 -13.42 4.87 -5.96
N SER A 330 -12.35 5.30 -6.59
CA SER A 330 -12.10 6.70 -6.99
C SER A 330 -12.93 7.12 -8.22
N GLU A 331 -12.82 8.38 -8.59
CA GLU A 331 -13.35 8.99 -9.81
C GLU A 331 -14.88 8.90 -9.99
N GLY A 332 -15.64 8.69 -8.91
CA GLY A 332 -17.09 8.55 -8.98
C GLY A 332 -17.60 7.12 -9.27
N LEU A 333 -16.71 6.14 -9.44
CA LEU A 333 -17.09 4.75 -9.69
C LEU A 333 -17.85 4.14 -8.51
N HIS A 334 -17.47 4.46 -7.26
CA HIS A 334 -18.16 3.96 -6.08
C HIS A 334 -19.62 4.43 -6.04
N GLN A 335 -19.84 5.72 -6.30
CA GLN A 335 -21.18 6.30 -6.40
C GLN A 335 -21.98 5.69 -7.55
N ALA A 336 -21.34 5.39 -8.66
CA ALA A 336 -21.97 4.70 -9.78
C ALA A 336 -22.41 3.27 -9.41
N ILE A 337 -21.62 2.57 -8.59
CA ILE A 337 -21.99 1.25 -8.06
C ILE A 337 -23.09 1.37 -7.00
N GLU A 338 -22.99 2.35 -6.08
CA GLU A 338 -24.04 2.64 -5.11
C GLU A 338 -25.38 2.94 -5.81
N ALA A 339 -25.34 3.73 -6.89
CA ALA A 339 -26.53 4.02 -7.73
C ALA A 339 -27.06 2.77 -8.44
N LYS A 340 -26.20 1.93 -8.99
CA LYS A 340 -26.55 0.66 -9.64
C LYS A 340 -27.23 -0.31 -8.68
N GLU A 341 -26.72 -0.44 -7.46
CA GLU A 341 -27.26 -1.34 -6.44
C GLU A 341 -28.41 -0.72 -5.63
N HIS A 342 -28.84 0.49 -5.98
CA HIS A 342 -29.92 1.22 -5.32
C HIS A 342 -29.73 1.39 -3.80
N VAL A 343 -28.49 1.50 -3.36
CA VAL A 343 -28.14 1.85 -1.98
C VAL A 343 -27.97 3.36 -1.83
N GLN A 344 -27.82 3.84 -0.59
CA GLN A 344 -27.63 5.26 -0.33
C GLN A 344 -26.32 5.74 -0.97
N ILE A 345 -26.41 6.70 -1.91
CA ILE A 345 -25.24 7.34 -2.51
C ILE A 345 -24.65 8.29 -1.49
N LYS A 346 -23.40 8.05 -1.09
CA LYS A 346 -22.68 8.91 -0.16
C LYS A 346 -22.14 10.16 -0.89
N PRO A 347 -21.89 11.28 -0.16
CA PRO A 347 -21.33 12.51 -0.73
C PRO A 347 -20.06 12.26 -1.55
N GLU A 348 -19.81 13.10 -2.54
CA GLU A 348 -18.53 13.11 -3.25
C GLU A 348 -17.40 13.43 -2.28
N THR A 349 -16.25 12.85 -2.51
CA THR A 349 -15.03 13.14 -1.75
C THR A 349 -14.04 13.81 -2.66
N HIS A 350 -13.36 14.83 -2.17
CA HIS A 350 -12.21 15.43 -2.85
C HIS A 350 -10.91 14.96 -2.21
N THR A 351 -9.86 14.83 -3.00
CA THR A 351 -8.55 14.40 -2.52
C THR A 351 -7.90 15.52 -1.73
N ILE A 352 -7.55 15.25 -0.47
CA ILE A 352 -6.82 16.18 0.40
C ILE A 352 -5.32 15.91 0.31
N ALA A 353 -4.92 14.65 0.36
CA ALA A 353 -3.53 14.25 0.24
C ALA A 353 -3.42 12.89 -0.43
N THR A 354 -2.37 12.69 -1.22
CA THR A 354 -2.14 11.44 -1.92
C THR A 354 -0.65 11.16 -2.06
N VAL A 355 -0.29 9.88 -2.04
CA VAL A 355 1.05 9.39 -2.37
C VAL A 355 0.97 7.98 -2.91
N THR A 356 1.70 7.66 -3.97
CA THR A 356 1.83 6.27 -4.41
C THR A 356 2.76 5.50 -3.47
N LEU A 357 2.53 4.20 -3.30
CA LEU A 357 3.43 3.36 -2.51
C LEU A 357 4.87 3.40 -3.06
N GLN A 358 5.00 3.49 -4.39
CA GLN A 358 6.31 3.61 -5.04
C GLN A 358 7.05 4.84 -4.55
N ASN A 359 6.44 6.03 -4.60
CA ASN A 359 7.06 7.27 -4.19
C ASN A 359 7.24 7.35 -2.67
N TYR A 360 6.29 6.78 -1.90
CA TYR A 360 6.46 6.67 -0.45
C TYR A 360 7.73 5.86 -0.08
N PHE A 361 7.91 4.66 -0.64
CA PHE A 361 9.09 3.84 -0.33
C PHE A 361 10.41 4.44 -0.85
N ARG A 362 10.37 5.29 -1.86
CA ARG A 362 11.54 6.06 -2.34
C ARG A 362 11.98 7.17 -1.38
N LEU A 363 11.20 7.49 -0.35
CA LEU A 363 11.60 8.44 0.71
C LEU A 363 12.67 7.85 1.63
N TYR A 364 12.75 6.53 1.76
CA TYR A 364 13.76 5.88 2.59
C TYR A 364 15.15 6.08 1.99
N LYS A 365 16.09 6.56 2.84
CA LYS A 365 17.52 6.67 2.45
C LYS A 365 18.08 5.30 2.06
N LYS A 366 17.61 4.25 2.72
CA LYS A 366 17.95 2.86 2.48
C LYS A 366 16.68 2.01 2.55
N LEU A 367 16.43 1.25 1.50
CA LEU A 367 15.30 0.34 1.42
C LEU A 367 15.80 -1.08 1.14
N SER A 368 15.18 -2.05 1.75
CA SER A 368 15.43 -3.48 1.50
C SER A 368 14.15 -4.28 1.61
N GLY A 369 14.15 -5.48 1.06
CA GLY A 369 12.98 -6.32 1.07
C GLY A 369 13.31 -7.80 1.23
N MET A 370 12.34 -8.57 1.70
CA MET A 370 12.45 -10.03 1.77
C MET A 370 11.15 -10.68 1.32
N THR A 371 11.26 -11.73 0.54
CA THR A 371 10.12 -12.53 0.08
C THR A 371 10.58 -13.89 -0.41
N GLY A 372 9.65 -14.83 -0.63
CA GLY A 372 9.94 -16.15 -1.19
C GLY A 372 9.97 -16.20 -2.72
N THR A 373 9.59 -15.14 -3.43
CA THR A 373 9.23 -15.17 -4.85
C THR A 373 9.56 -13.90 -5.63
N ALA A 374 10.66 -13.21 -5.31
CA ALA A 374 11.05 -11.94 -5.95
C ALA A 374 11.63 -12.08 -7.35
N LEU A 375 12.32 -13.20 -7.66
CA LEU A 375 13.12 -13.35 -8.88
C LEU A 375 12.32 -13.15 -10.18
N THR A 376 11.02 -13.41 -10.15
CA THR A 376 10.14 -13.17 -11.30
C THR A 376 9.83 -11.70 -11.54
N ALA A 377 10.06 -10.83 -10.54
CA ALA A 377 9.85 -9.40 -10.57
C ALA A 377 11.16 -8.60 -10.39
N ASP A 378 12.32 -9.24 -10.55
CA ASP A 378 13.65 -8.64 -10.36
C ASP A 378 13.83 -7.34 -11.13
N SER A 379 13.49 -7.34 -12.43
CA SER A 379 13.61 -6.14 -13.27
C SER A 379 12.70 -4.97 -12.79
N GLU A 380 11.55 -5.25 -12.23
CA GLU A 380 10.65 -4.23 -11.71
C GLU A 380 11.15 -3.65 -10.37
N LEU A 381 11.60 -4.51 -9.46
CA LEU A 381 12.16 -4.11 -8.17
C LEU A 381 13.43 -3.27 -8.35
N ASP A 382 14.29 -3.65 -9.29
CA ASP A 382 15.49 -2.89 -9.60
C ASP A 382 15.17 -1.55 -10.29
N HIS A 383 14.25 -1.54 -11.26
CA HIS A 383 13.92 -0.32 -12.02
C HIS A 383 13.18 0.73 -11.15
N ILE A 384 12.24 0.31 -10.31
CA ILE A 384 11.40 1.23 -9.53
C ILE A 384 12.08 1.63 -8.22
N TYR A 385 12.64 0.65 -7.47
CA TYR A 385 13.12 0.84 -6.10
C TYR A 385 14.65 0.75 -5.97
N HIS A 386 15.36 0.45 -7.05
CA HIS A 386 16.80 0.21 -7.06
C HIS A 386 17.25 -0.90 -6.11
N MET A 387 16.42 -1.93 -5.99
CA MET A 387 16.66 -3.09 -5.13
C MET A 387 16.88 -4.35 -5.97
N PRO A 388 18.12 -4.74 -6.27
CA PRO A 388 18.40 -6.00 -6.96
C PRO A 388 18.01 -7.21 -6.08
N VAL A 389 17.53 -8.28 -6.72
CA VAL A 389 17.14 -9.51 -6.03
C VAL A 389 18.33 -10.43 -5.83
N VAL A 390 18.57 -10.85 -4.60
CA VAL A 390 19.62 -11.82 -4.24
C VAL A 390 18.97 -13.13 -3.80
N PRO A 391 19.08 -14.22 -4.60
CA PRO A 391 18.56 -15.52 -4.19
C PRO A 391 19.42 -16.13 -3.09
N ILE A 392 18.83 -16.37 -1.93
CA ILE A 392 19.50 -16.97 -0.78
C ILE A 392 19.29 -18.48 -0.81
N PRO A 393 20.34 -19.29 -0.67
CA PRO A 393 20.21 -20.74 -0.63
C PRO A 393 19.39 -21.19 0.60
N THR A 394 18.63 -22.26 0.46
CA THR A 394 17.87 -22.85 1.57
C THR A 394 18.81 -23.55 2.57
N ASN A 395 18.42 -23.55 3.85
CA ASN A 395 19.18 -24.22 4.91
C ASN A 395 19.26 -25.72 4.70
N LYS A 396 18.14 -26.33 4.27
CA LYS A 396 18.09 -27.74 3.86
C LYS A 396 17.61 -27.85 2.40
N PRO A 397 18.03 -28.88 1.65
CA PRO A 397 17.54 -29.08 0.29
C PRO A 397 16.02 -29.21 0.25
N VAL A 398 15.39 -28.57 -0.75
CA VAL A 398 13.96 -28.75 -1.01
C VAL A 398 13.74 -30.10 -1.66
N ILE A 399 12.98 -30.97 -0.99
CA ILE A 399 12.66 -32.34 -1.47
C ILE A 399 11.20 -32.46 -1.93
N ARG A 400 10.45 -31.35 -1.94
CA ARG A 400 9.07 -31.27 -2.44
C ARG A 400 9.01 -31.68 -3.90
N GLU A 401 7.98 -32.47 -4.26
CA GLU A 401 7.70 -32.88 -5.61
C GLU A 401 6.64 -31.94 -6.25
N ASP A 402 7.04 -31.17 -7.22
CA ASP A 402 6.13 -30.30 -8.01
C ASP A 402 5.69 -31.07 -9.28
N LYS A 403 4.46 -31.63 -9.26
CA LYS A 403 3.91 -32.46 -10.35
C LYS A 403 3.42 -31.60 -11.50
N GLY A 404 3.33 -32.21 -12.70
CA GLY A 404 2.77 -31.56 -13.88
C GLY A 404 1.30 -31.16 -13.72
N ASP A 405 0.89 -30.13 -14.48
CA ASP A 405 -0.49 -29.66 -14.46
C ASP A 405 -1.44 -30.65 -15.11
N LEU A 406 -2.63 -30.84 -14.52
CA LEU A 406 -3.73 -31.58 -15.12
C LEU A 406 -4.73 -30.60 -15.73
N ILE A 407 -5.01 -30.74 -17.03
CA ILE A 407 -5.82 -29.79 -17.78
C ILE A 407 -7.10 -30.47 -18.23
N PHE A 408 -8.22 -29.97 -17.75
CA PHE A 408 -9.56 -30.44 -18.09
C PHE A 408 -10.24 -29.52 -19.12
N ARG A 409 -11.16 -30.05 -19.85
CA ARG A 409 -11.92 -29.27 -20.83
C ARG A 409 -12.88 -28.31 -20.13
N THR A 410 -13.56 -28.78 -19.08
CA THR A 410 -14.57 -28.01 -18.34
C THR A 410 -14.17 -27.77 -16.89
N ALA A 411 -14.67 -26.68 -16.31
CA ALA A 411 -14.50 -26.39 -14.90
C ALA A 411 -15.17 -27.44 -13.99
N GLU A 412 -16.29 -28.02 -14.44
CA GLU A 412 -17.01 -29.06 -13.69
C GLU A 412 -16.17 -30.32 -13.51
N ALA A 413 -15.57 -30.82 -14.60
CA ALA A 413 -14.67 -31.97 -14.57
C ALA A 413 -13.44 -31.72 -13.71
N LYS A 414 -12.88 -30.50 -13.78
CA LYS A 414 -11.77 -30.06 -12.92
C LYS A 414 -12.12 -30.18 -11.43
N PHE A 415 -13.23 -29.57 -11.00
CA PHE A 415 -13.62 -29.59 -9.59
C PHE A 415 -14.01 -30.99 -9.10
N ALA A 416 -14.57 -31.85 -9.95
CA ALA A 416 -14.83 -33.24 -9.65
C ALA A 416 -13.51 -33.99 -9.39
N ALA A 417 -12.52 -33.83 -10.27
CA ALA A 417 -11.21 -34.45 -10.14
C ALA A 417 -10.44 -33.95 -8.91
N VAL A 418 -10.56 -32.64 -8.57
CA VAL A 418 -9.97 -32.10 -7.32
C VAL A 418 -10.61 -32.76 -6.10
N ALA A 419 -11.92 -32.91 -6.07
CA ALA A 419 -12.62 -33.56 -4.98
C ALA A 419 -12.24 -35.05 -4.83
N ASP A 420 -12.06 -35.78 -5.97
CA ASP A 420 -11.56 -37.15 -5.98
C ASP A 420 -10.16 -37.27 -5.38
N GLU A 421 -9.25 -36.36 -5.74
CA GLU A 421 -7.89 -36.35 -5.20
C GLU A 421 -7.88 -36.03 -3.71
N VAL A 422 -8.68 -35.04 -3.27
CA VAL A 422 -8.81 -34.69 -1.84
C VAL A 422 -9.32 -35.88 -1.06
N GLU A 423 -10.36 -36.59 -1.55
CA GLU A 423 -10.91 -37.80 -0.91
C GLU A 423 -9.85 -38.90 -0.76
N CYS A 424 -9.13 -39.17 -1.86
CA CYS A 424 -8.05 -40.16 -1.87
C CYS A 424 -6.94 -39.87 -0.85
N ARG A 425 -6.55 -38.59 -0.73
CA ARG A 425 -5.50 -38.14 0.21
C ARG A 425 -5.98 -38.17 1.65
N HIS A 426 -7.16 -37.61 1.87
CA HIS A 426 -7.81 -37.58 3.18
C HIS A 426 -7.99 -39.00 3.75
N ALA A 427 -8.44 -39.93 2.93
CA ALA A 427 -8.60 -41.35 3.33
C ALA A 427 -7.27 -42.01 3.76
N LYS A 428 -6.13 -41.55 3.23
CA LYS A 428 -4.78 -41.98 3.65
C LYS A 428 -4.29 -41.25 4.90
N GLY A 429 -4.96 -40.22 5.34
CA GLY A 429 -4.52 -39.34 6.43
C GLY A 429 -3.54 -38.25 6.00
N GLN A 430 -3.26 -38.08 4.72
CA GLN A 430 -2.38 -37.00 4.23
C GLN A 430 -3.11 -35.68 4.28
N PRO A 431 -2.50 -34.62 4.88
CA PRO A 431 -3.12 -33.27 4.86
C PRO A 431 -3.13 -32.67 3.46
N VAL A 432 -4.21 -31.97 3.13
CA VAL A 432 -4.41 -31.34 1.82
C VAL A 432 -4.76 -29.85 1.99
N LEU A 433 -4.03 -29.00 1.28
CA LEU A 433 -4.34 -27.59 1.12
C LEU A 433 -4.77 -27.33 -0.32
N VAL A 434 -6.00 -26.88 -0.52
CA VAL A 434 -6.50 -26.51 -1.85
C VAL A 434 -6.54 -24.99 -1.99
N GLY A 435 -5.77 -24.47 -2.93
CA GLY A 435 -5.78 -23.06 -3.31
C GLY A 435 -6.79 -22.79 -4.44
N THR A 436 -7.69 -21.81 -4.23
CA THR A 436 -8.69 -21.39 -5.21
C THR A 436 -8.47 -19.91 -5.58
N ALA A 437 -8.85 -19.50 -6.78
CA ALA A 437 -8.66 -18.13 -7.26
C ALA A 437 -9.76 -17.16 -6.82
N SER A 438 -10.88 -17.64 -6.28
CA SER A 438 -11.98 -16.79 -5.83
C SER A 438 -12.78 -17.43 -4.70
N VAL A 439 -13.52 -16.60 -3.96
CA VAL A 439 -14.45 -17.05 -2.92
C VAL A 439 -15.48 -18.01 -3.49
N LYS A 440 -16.07 -17.69 -4.65
CA LYS A 440 -17.04 -18.54 -5.34
C LYS A 440 -16.48 -19.91 -5.72
N ALA A 441 -15.21 -19.97 -6.13
CA ALA A 441 -14.54 -21.25 -6.42
C ALA A 441 -14.32 -22.06 -5.14
N SER A 442 -13.99 -21.41 -4.02
CA SER A 442 -13.84 -22.09 -2.73
C SER A 442 -15.17 -22.62 -2.19
N GLU A 443 -16.25 -21.87 -2.32
CA GLU A 443 -17.59 -22.27 -1.90
C GLU A 443 -18.09 -23.48 -2.74
N ARG A 444 -17.94 -23.40 -4.06
CA ARG A 444 -18.29 -24.53 -4.96
C ARG A 444 -17.54 -25.81 -4.64
N LEU A 445 -16.24 -25.70 -4.29
CA LEU A 445 -15.47 -26.87 -3.89
C LEU A 445 -15.92 -27.37 -2.52
N SER A 446 -16.18 -26.48 -1.58
CA SER A 446 -16.68 -26.80 -0.25
C SER A 446 -18.00 -27.58 -0.31
N GLU A 447 -18.94 -27.16 -1.17
CA GLU A 447 -20.20 -27.89 -1.41
C GLU A 447 -19.93 -29.33 -1.86
N LYS A 448 -19.04 -29.51 -2.86
CA LYS A 448 -18.69 -30.85 -3.37
C LYS A 448 -18.02 -31.73 -2.32
N LEU A 449 -17.17 -31.16 -1.47
CA LEU A 449 -16.53 -31.92 -0.38
C LEU A 449 -17.55 -32.27 0.71
N THR A 450 -18.49 -31.40 0.99
CA THR A 450 -19.59 -31.66 1.93
C THR A 450 -20.52 -32.78 1.43
N GLU A 451 -20.87 -32.76 0.15
CA GLU A 451 -21.66 -33.86 -0.50
C GLU A 451 -21.00 -35.23 -0.37
N ARG A 452 -19.65 -35.26 -0.35
CA ARG A 452 -18.87 -36.49 -0.15
C ARG A 452 -18.59 -36.84 1.32
N GLY A 453 -19.08 -36.02 2.26
CA GLY A 453 -18.88 -36.22 3.70
C GLY A 453 -17.46 -35.99 4.17
N ILE A 454 -16.64 -35.20 3.42
CA ILE A 454 -15.27 -34.90 3.78
C ILE A 454 -15.27 -33.69 4.70
N GLY A 455 -14.81 -33.88 5.96
CA GLY A 455 -14.61 -32.77 6.89
C GLY A 455 -13.49 -31.83 6.41
N HIS A 456 -13.78 -30.54 6.27
CA HIS A 456 -12.80 -29.54 5.78
C HIS A 456 -13.03 -28.19 6.44
N GLN A 457 -12.00 -27.34 6.37
CA GLN A 457 -12.02 -25.93 6.78
C GLN A 457 -11.92 -25.03 5.54
N VAL A 458 -12.70 -23.93 5.51
CA VAL A 458 -12.67 -22.96 4.41
C VAL A 458 -12.10 -21.66 4.94
N LEU A 459 -11.07 -21.15 4.27
CA LEU A 459 -10.47 -19.85 4.48
C LEU A 459 -10.89 -18.92 3.36
N ASN A 460 -11.75 -17.99 3.66
CA ASN A 460 -12.17 -16.94 2.73
C ASN A 460 -12.28 -15.59 3.45
N ALA A 461 -12.58 -14.54 2.69
CA ALA A 461 -12.68 -13.17 3.18
C ALA A 461 -13.69 -12.94 4.34
N LYS A 462 -14.54 -13.93 4.62
CA LYS A 462 -15.59 -13.85 5.66
C LYS A 462 -15.11 -14.29 7.05
N GLU A 463 -13.90 -14.86 7.19
CA GLU A 463 -13.45 -15.55 8.40
C GLU A 463 -12.09 -15.06 8.95
N HIS A 464 -11.83 -13.74 8.95
CA HIS A 464 -10.53 -13.15 9.28
C HIS A 464 -9.93 -13.56 10.63
N GLU A 465 -10.71 -13.52 11.68
CA GLU A 465 -10.23 -13.78 13.05
C GLU A 465 -9.77 -15.23 13.26
N ARG A 466 -10.31 -16.15 12.48
CA ARG A 466 -10.00 -17.59 12.58
C ARG A 466 -8.91 -18.04 11.62
N GLU A 467 -8.48 -17.16 10.72
CA GLU A 467 -7.56 -17.49 9.63
C GLU A 467 -6.26 -18.12 10.13
N ALA A 468 -5.59 -17.47 11.06
CA ALA A 468 -4.31 -17.96 11.59
C ALA A 468 -4.46 -19.31 12.32
N ALA A 469 -5.56 -19.50 13.03
CA ALA A 469 -5.86 -20.76 13.72
C ALA A 469 -6.10 -21.91 12.74
N ILE A 470 -6.87 -21.67 11.68
CA ILE A 470 -7.17 -22.69 10.65
C ILE A 470 -5.89 -23.06 9.89
N VAL A 471 -5.07 -22.07 9.53
CA VAL A 471 -3.79 -22.33 8.84
C VAL A 471 -2.83 -23.13 9.70
N ALA A 472 -2.78 -22.85 10.99
CA ALA A 472 -1.94 -23.59 11.94
C ALA A 472 -2.31 -25.07 12.01
N GLU A 473 -3.58 -25.43 11.83
CA GLU A 473 -4.07 -26.80 11.83
C GLU A 473 -4.00 -27.51 10.47
N ALA A 474 -3.73 -26.75 9.37
CA ALA A 474 -3.72 -27.30 8.01
C ALA A 474 -2.63 -28.39 7.79
N GLY A 475 -1.61 -28.47 8.64
CA GLY A 475 -0.56 -29.51 8.61
C GLY A 475 -0.84 -30.74 9.48
N ARG A 476 -2.01 -30.85 10.10
CA ARG A 476 -2.38 -32.01 10.95
C ARG A 476 -2.78 -33.20 10.11
N LEU A 477 -2.70 -34.38 10.72
CA LEU A 477 -3.03 -35.65 10.08
C LEU A 477 -4.47 -35.60 9.53
N GLY A 478 -4.63 -35.81 8.21
CA GLY A 478 -5.92 -35.88 7.56
C GLY A 478 -6.64 -34.53 7.42
N ALA A 479 -6.02 -33.39 7.75
CA ALA A 479 -6.62 -32.08 7.60
C ALA A 479 -6.89 -31.74 6.13
N VAL A 480 -8.06 -31.18 5.85
CA VAL A 480 -8.40 -30.64 4.53
C VAL A 480 -8.73 -29.15 4.68
N THR A 481 -7.99 -28.31 4.00
CA THR A 481 -8.16 -26.87 4.05
C THR A 481 -8.34 -26.31 2.64
N VAL A 482 -9.44 -25.58 2.41
CA VAL A 482 -9.70 -24.85 1.18
C VAL A 482 -9.44 -23.39 1.44
N ALA A 483 -8.50 -22.78 0.72
CA ALA A 483 -8.09 -21.40 0.93
C ALA A 483 -8.20 -20.59 -0.35
N THR A 484 -8.69 -19.35 -0.26
CA THR A 484 -8.51 -18.37 -1.34
C THR A 484 -7.06 -17.91 -1.41
N ASN A 485 -6.68 -17.32 -2.51
CA ASN A 485 -5.33 -17.05 -3.00
C ASN A 485 -4.27 -16.69 -1.95
N MET A 486 -4.57 -15.80 -1.04
CA MET A 486 -3.61 -15.19 -0.11
C MET A 486 -3.92 -15.50 1.35
N ALA A 487 -5.00 -16.24 1.61
CA ALA A 487 -5.37 -16.58 2.98
C ALA A 487 -4.25 -17.33 3.69
N GLY A 488 -3.90 -16.88 4.89
CA GLY A 488 -2.80 -17.42 5.68
C GLY A 488 -1.40 -17.06 5.21
N ARG A 489 -1.22 -16.00 4.37
CA ARG A 489 0.11 -15.47 4.04
C ARG A 489 0.83 -14.99 5.30
N GLY A 490 2.15 -15.24 5.39
CA GLY A 490 2.94 -14.92 6.59
C GLY A 490 2.77 -15.88 7.76
N THR A 491 1.88 -16.88 7.64
CA THR A 491 1.72 -17.94 8.66
C THR A 491 2.30 -19.25 8.13
N ASP A 492 3.13 -19.88 8.94
CA ASP A 492 3.76 -21.15 8.58
C ASP A 492 2.82 -22.33 8.85
N ILE A 493 2.74 -23.27 7.90
CA ILE A 493 2.07 -24.56 8.07
C ILE A 493 3.12 -25.57 8.52
N LEU A 494 3.01 -25.99 9.76
CA LEU A 494 3.89 -26.99 10.37
C LEU A 494 3.26 -28.37 10.32
N LEU A 495 4.03 -29.38 9.91
CA LEU A 495 3.54 -30.76 9.87
C LEU A 495 3.31 -31.29 11.30
N GLY A 496 2.08 -31.69 11.59
CA GLY A 496 1.62 -32.04 12.92
C GLY A 496 0.91 -30.92 13.68
N GLY A 497 0.81 -29.71 13.08
CA GLY A 497 0.15 -28.55 13.68
C GLY A 497 1.11 -27.58 14.37
N ASN A 498 0.60 -26.42 14.77
CA ASN A 498 1.37 -25.38 15.46
C ASN A 498 1.41 -25.67 16.96
N TYR A 499 2.60 -25.90 17.49
CA TYR A 499 2.84 -26.20 18.91
C TYR A 499 2.23 -25.16 19.86
N GLU A 500 2.46 -23.86 19.60
CA GLU A 500 2.00 -22.77 20.44
C GLU A 500 0.46 -22.76 20.55
N MET A 501 -0.22 -22.92 19.41
CA MET A 501 -1.69 -22.94 19.38
C MET A 501 -2.26 -24.19 20.02
N LEU A 502 -1.63 -25.35 19.82
CA LEU A 502 -2.04 -26.58 20.49
C LEU A 502 -1.84 -26.48 22.01
N ARG A 503 -0.75 -25.83 22.44
CA ARG A 503 -0.48 -25.54 23.85
C ARG A 503 -1.55 -24.63 24.46
N GLN A 504 -1.90 -23.55 23.77
CA GLN A 504 -2.98 -22.65 24.21
C GLN A 504 -4.34 -23.35 24.24
N ALA A 505 -4.62 -24.19 23.25
CA ALA A 505 -5.84 -25.00 23.26
C ALA A 505 -5.88 -25.98 24.44
N ALA A 506 -4.74 -26.61 24.76
CA ALA A 506 -4.61 -27.47 25.92
C ALA A 506 -4.78 -26.70 27.25
N LEU A 507 -4.21 -25.50 27.37
CA LEU A 507 -4.40 -24.63 28.54
C LEU A 507 -5.88 -24.26 28.73
N LYS A 508 -6.57 -23.87 27.65
CA LYS A 508 -8.03 -23.64 27.71
C LYS A 508 -8.82 -24.87 28.15
N LYS A 509 -8.44 -26.04 27.68
CA LYS A 509 -9.03 -27.33 28.09
C LYS A 509 -8.81 -27.62 29.58
N PHE A 510 -7.67 -27.18 30.15
CA PHE A 510 -7.38 -27.23 31.58
C PHE A 510 -8.00 -26.06 32.39
N GLY A 511 -8.85 -25.24 31.78
CA GLY A 511 -9.58 -24.15 32.44
C GLY A 511 -8.76 -22.88 32.68
N VAL A 512 -7.59 -22.78 32.05
CA VAL A 512 -6.71 -21.61 32.15
C VAL A 512 -7.17 -20.56 31.11
N LYS A 513 -7.56 -19.37 31.57
CA LYS A 513 -7.90 -18.24 30.72
C LYS A 513 -6.73 -17.30 30.47
N ASP A 514 -5.83 -17.21 31.44
CA ASP A 514 -4.66 -16.36 31.39
C ASP A 514 -3.44 -17.19 31.79
N GLU A 515 -2.44 -17.23 30.93
CA GLU A 515 -1.25 -18.05 31.14
C GLU A 515 -0.42 -17.63 32.34
N GLU A 516 -0.40 -16.33 32.67
CA GLU A 516 0.31 -15.79 33.83
C GLU A 516 -0.28 -16.30 35.17
N LEU A 517 -1.55 -16.72 35.13
CA LEU A 517 -2.28 -17.26 36.27
C LEU A 517 -2.29 -18.80 36.31
N ALA A 518 -1.68 -19.46 35.32
CA ALA A 518 -1.66 -20.92 35.23
C ALA A 518 -0.78 -21.55 36.31
N ALA A 519 -1.23 -22.63 36.88
CA ALA A 519 -0.40 -23.44 37.77
C ALA A 519 0.70 -24.16 36.96
N GLU A 520 1.88 -24.31 37.52
CA GLU A 520 3.04 -24.91 36.86
C GLU A 520 2.73 -26.31 36.25
N TRP A 521 1.93 -27.13 36.92
CA TRP A 521 1.52 -28.41 36.38
C TRP A 521 0.63 -28.30 35.13
N GLN A 522 -0.20 -27.23 35.02
CA GLN A 522 -1.04 -26.99 33.86
C GLN A 522 -0.19 -26.57 32.66
N LEU A 523 0.82 -25.72 32.87
CA LEU A 523 1.79 -25.36 31.84
C LEU A 523 2.54 -26.60 31.35
N HIS A 524 3.10 -27.40 32.25
CA HIS A 524 3.80 -28.65 31.87
C HIS A 524 2.90 -29.68 31.18
N ALA A 525 1.65 -29.81 31.63
CA ALA A 525 0.72 -30.73 31.00
C ALA A 525 0.33 -30.28 29.58
N ALA A 526 0.10 -28.96 29.39
CA ALA A 526 -0.21 -28.40 28.09
C ALA A 526 0.98 -28.51 27.12
N ASP A 527 2.20 -28.26 27.61
CA ASP A 527 3.42 -28.47 26.85
C ASP A 527 3.60 -29.92 26.41
N ALA A 528 3.39 -30.88 27.33
CA ALA A 528 3.52 -32.28 27.03
C ALA A 528 2.46 -32.78 26.03
N GLU A 529 1.20 -32.31 26.16
CA GLU A 529 0.12 -32.65 25.22
C GLU A 529 0.41 -32.06 23.83
N ALA A 530 0.81 -30.78 23.74
CA ALA A 530 1.14 -30.15 22.48
C ALA A 530 2.31 -30.83 21.76
N ARG A 531 3.41 -31.10 22.45
CA ARG A 531 4.57 -31.81 21.90
C ARG A 531 4.21 -33.21 21.43
N TYR A 532 3.46 -33.96 22.24
CA TYR A 532 3.04 -35.30 21.87
C TYR A 532 2.22 -35.33 20.56
N ILE A 533 1.30 -34.37 20.40
CA ILE A 533 0.49 -34.22 19.18
C ILE A 533 1.38 -33.83 17.99
N THR A 534 2.17 -32.78 18.12
CA THR A 534 3.01 -32.28 17.01
C THR A 534 4.04 -33.31 16.57
N ASP A 535 4.71 -34.01 17.49
CA ASP A 535 5.74 -34.98 17.17
C ASP A 535 5.13 -36.21 16.49
N ARG A 536 4.05 -36.74 17.04
CA ARG A 536 3.39 -37.96 16.54
C ARG A 536 2.73 -37.72 15.19
N GLU A 537 1.90 -36.69 15.08
CA GLU A 537 1.22 -36.35 13.81
C GLU A 537 2.22 -35.86 12.76
N GLY A 538 3.21 -35.05 13.15
CA GLY A 538 4.24 -34.58 12.25
C GLY A 538 5.07 -35.73 11.66
N TYR A 539 5.42 -36.74 12.47
CA TYR A 539 6.09 -37.93 11.96
C TYR A 539 5.19 -38.70 10.98
N ALA A 540 3.93 -38.93 11.36
CA ALA A 540 2.97 -39.66 10.51
C ALA A 540 2.76 -38.94 9.16
N VAL A 541 2.60 -37.62 9.17
CA VAL A 541 2.43 -36.81 7.97
C VAL A 541 3.67 -36.83 7.07
N ARG A 542 4.88 -36.81 7.67
CA ARG A 542 6.14 -36.96 6.89
C ARG A 542 6.23 -38.31 6.19
N VAL A 543 5.82 -39.39 6.86
CA VAL A 543 5.79 -40.73 6.27
C VAL A 543 4.77 -40.86 5.13
N LEU A 544 3.67 -40.10 5.22
CA LEU A 544 2.63 -40.03 4.17
C LEU A 544 3.01 -39.13 2.99
N GLY A 545 4.19 -38.47 3.00
CA GLY A 545 4.67 -37.62 1.92
C GLY A 545 4.49 -36.15 2.19
N GLY A 546 4.16 -35.74 3.41
CA GLY A 546 4.01 -34.35 3.81
C GLY A 546 2.68 -33.70 3.37
N LEU A 547 2.65 -32.37 3.34
CA LEU A 547 1.49 -31.60 2.89
C LEU A 547 1.32 -31.71 1.37
N CYS A 548 0.10 -32.06 0.93
CA CYS A 548 -0.30 -32.01 -0.46
C CYS A 548 -0.94 -30.62 -0.76
N VAL A 549 -0.39 -29.89 -1.74
CA VAL A 549 -0.92 -28.61 -2.20
C VAL A 549 -1.56 -28.80 -3.58
N ILE A 550 -2.83 -28.43 -3.69
CA ILE A 550 -3.59 -28.48 -4.92
C ILE A 550 -3.96 -27.05 -5.31
N GLY A 551 -3.54 -26.60 -6.50
CA GLY A 551 -4.03 -25.36 -7.09
C GLY A 551 -5.19 -25.65 -8.07
N THR A 552 -6.29 -24.92 -7.96
CA THR A 552 -7.45 -25.12 -8.86
C THR A 552 -7.41 -24.24 -10.10
N GLU A 553 -6.53 -23.25 -10.11
CA GLU A 553 -6.32 -22.35 -11.25
C GLU A 553 -4.88 -21.83 -11.22
N ARG A 554 -4.39 -21.36 -12.38
CA ARG A 554 -3.18 -20.55 -12.44
C ARG A 554 -3.52 -19.09 -12.19
N HIS A 555 -2.72 -18.45 -11.38
CA HIS A 555 -2.88 -17.04 -11.07
C HIS A 555 -2.33 -16.15 -12.19
N GLU A 556 -2.68 -14.89 -12.17
CA GLU A 556 -2.19 -13.89 -13.12
C GLU A 556 -0.66 -13.72 -13.07
N ALA A 557 -0.06 -13.94 -11.89
CA ALA A 557 1.38 -13.88 -11.71
C ALA A 557 1.95 -15.21 -11.23
N ARG A 558 3.04 -15.67 -11.87
CA ARG A 558 3.76 -16.93 -11.52
C ARG A 558 4.25 -16.97 -10.08
N ARG A 559 4.56 -15.80 -9.50
CA ARG A 559 5.01 -15.73 -8.10
C ARG A 559 3.93 -16.19 -7.12
N ILE A 560 2.65 -15.93 -7.40
CA ILE A 560 1.52 -16.39 -6.57
C ILE A 560 1.41 -17.91 -6.61
N ASP A 561 1.55 -18.52 -7.79
CA ASP A 561 1.63 -19.98 -7.92
C ASP A 561 2.80 -20.57 -7.11
N ASN A 562 3.96 -19.90 -7.14
CA ASN A 562 5.14 -20.32 -6.38
C ASN A 562 4.96 -20.16 -4.86
N GLN A 563 4.24 -19.13 -4.43
CA GLN A 563 3.86 -18.95 -3.02
C GLN A 563 2.93 -20.07 -2.55
N LEU A 564 1.95 -20.45 -3.36
CA LEU A 564 1.05 -21.57 -3.06
C LEU A 564 1.85 -22.87 -2.96
N ARG A 565 2.70 -23.20 -3.92
CA ARG A 565 3.61 -24.35 -3.86
C ARG A 565 4.50 -24.32 -2.62
N GLY A 566 4.99 -23.12 -2.26
CA GLY A 566 5.87 -22.89 -1.11
C GLY A 566 5.21 -23.13 0.25
N ARG A 567 3.92 -23.42 0.30
CA ARG A 567 3.24 -23.84 1.52
C ARG A 567 3.68 -25.24 1.97
N ALA A 568 4.12 -26.10 1.04
CA ALA A 568 4.63 -27.45 1.32
C ALA A 568 6.15 -27.52 1.12
N GLY A 569 6.78 -28.54 1.73
CA GLY A 569 8.19 -28.85 1.55
C GLY A 569 9.14 -27.84 2.20
N ARG A 570 8.86 -27.41 3.43
CA ARG A 570 9.65 -26.43 4.19
C ARG A 570 10.73 -27.10 4.99
N GLN A 571 11.89 -26.45 5.15
CA GLN A 571 13.02 -26.93 5.97
C GLN A 571 13.40 -28.39 5.72
N GLY A 572 13.32 -28.84 4.45
CA GLY A 572 13.63 -30.22 4.07
C GLY A 572 12.55 -31.24 4.40
N ASP A 573 11.35 -30.84 4.80
CA ASP A 573 10.20 -31.71 4.92
C ASP A 573 9.70 -32.20 3.55
N PRO A 574 9.14 -33.39 3.43
CA PRO A 574 8.48 -33.84 2.21
C PRO A 574 7.21 -33.00 1.95
N GLY A 575 6.78 -33.02 0.71
CA GLY A 575 5.56 -32.35 0.27
C GLY A 575 5.35 -32.53 -1.21
N GLU A 576 4.18 -32.25 -1.68
CA GLU A 576 3.88 -32.28 -3.10
C GLU A 576 2.96 -31.14 -3.52
N SER A 577 3.06 -30.75 -4.79
CA SER A 577 2.14 -29.76 -5.36
C SER A 577 1.66 -30.16 -6.74
N ARG A 578 0.40 -29.86 -7.07
CA ARG A 578 -0.18 -30.06 -8.40
C ARG A 578 -1.24 -29.03 -8.70
N PHE A 579 -1.31 -28.58 -9.95
CA PHE A 579 -2.37 -27.72 -10.43
C PHE A 579 -3.37 -28.49 -11.29
N TYR A 580 -4.66 -28.25 -11.02
CA TYR A 580 -5.81 -28.73 -11.78
C TYR A 580 -6.44 -27.55 -12.48
N LEU A 581 -6.38 -27.54 -13.81
CA LEU A 581 -6.74 -26.40 -14.64
C LEU A 581 -7.90 -26.75 -15.58
N SER A 582 -8.65 -25.76 -16.00
CA SER A 582 -9.67 -25.89 -17.04
C SER A 582 -9.42 -24.92 -18.19
N LEU A 583 -9.80 -25.34 -19.41
CA LEU A 583 -9.76 -24.41 -20.55
C LEU A 583 -10.76 -23.25 -20.40
N GLU A 584 -11.69 -23.35 -19.46
CA GLU A 584 -12.66 -22.31 -19.10
C GLU A 584 -12.13 -21.32 -18.05
N ASP A 585 -10.94 -21.56 -17.47
CA ASP A 585 -10.36 -20.69 -16.45
C ASP A 585 -10.08 -19.29 -17.03
N ASN A 586 -10.31 -18.24 -16.24
CA ASN A 586 -10.27 -16.84 -16.66
C ASN A 586 -8.97 -16.46 -17.38
N LEU A 587 -7.83 -16.84 -16.82
CA LEU A 587 -6.53 -16.56 -17.43
C LEU A 587 -6.45 -17.09 -18.87
N LEU A 588 -6.92 -18.31 -19.07
CA LEU A 588 -6.88 -18.98 -20.35
C LEU A 588 -7.94 -18.42 -21.32
N ARG A 589 -9.13 -18.14 -20.83
CA ARG A 589 -10.22 -17.55 -21.61
C ARG A 589 -9.86 -16.16 -22.14
N LEU A 590 -9.20 -15.32 -21.31
CA LEU A 590 -8.88 -13.94 -21.67
C LEU A 590 -7.62 -13.81 -22.53
N PHE A 591 -6.57 -14.55 -22.19
CA PHE A 591 -5.24 -14.35 -22.79
C PHE A 591 -4.77 -15.50 -23.70
N GLY A 592 -5.50 -16.62 -23.74
CA GLY A 592 -5.17 -17.80 -24.53
C GLY A 592 -6.11 -18.13 -25.69
N LYS A 593 -7.12 -17.32 -25.99
CA LYS A 593 -8.32 -17.62 -26.80
C LYS A 593 -8.06 -18.42 -28.09
N GLU A 594 -7.16 -17.97 -28.96
CA GLU A 594 -6.87 -18.66 -30.22
C GLU A 594 -6.10 -19.98 -30.03
N ARG A 595 -5.18 -20.03 -29.07
CA ARG A 595 -4.36 -21.23 -28.81
C ARG A 595 -5.15 -22.31 -28.11
N ILE A 596 -6.04 -21.91 -27.21
CA ILE A 596 -6.90 -22.78 -26.41
C ILE A 596 -7.99 -23.42 -27.29
N HIS A 597 -8.55 -22.65 -28.21
CA HIS A 597 -9.49 -23.23 -29.19
C HIS A 597 -8.85 -24.40 -29.95
N LYS A 598 -7.60 -24.26 -30.39
CA LYS A 598 -6.85 -25.33 -31.05
C LYS A 598 -6.60 -26.52 -30.12
N VAL A 599 -6.33 -26.26 -28.80
CA VAL A 599 -6.15 -27.33 -27.81
C VAL A 599 -7.47 -28.07 -27.58
N SER A 600 -8.58 -27.32 -27.44
CA SER A 600 -9.91 -27.90 -27.26
C SER A 600 -10.32 -28.74 -28.47
N GLU A 601 -10.13 -28.24 -29.70
CA GLU A 601 -10.37 -29.01 -30.92
C GLU A 601 -9.50 -30.29 -30.99
N MET A 602 -8.22 -30.17 -30.60
CA MET A 602 -7.31 -31.31 -30.55
C MET A 602 -7.77 -32.39 -29.55
N MET A 603 -8.28 -31.98 -28.37
CA MET A 603 -8.85 -32.92 -27.38
C MET A 603 -10.08 -33.64 -27.98
N VAL A 604 -10.99 -32.90 -28.60
CA VAL A 604 -12.17 -33.48 -29.26
C VAL A 604 -11.75 -34.42 -30.40
N GLN A 605 -10.81 -34.03 -31.28
CA GLN A 605 -10.33 -34.86 -32.37
C GLN A 605 -9.64 -36.15 -31.91
N ARG A 606 -8.96 -36.09 -30.76
CA ARG A 606 -8.34 -37.28 -30.14
C ARG A 606 -9.32 -38.13 -29.36
N GLY A 607 -10.59 -37.75 -29.27
CA GLY A 607 -11.62 -38.49 -28.54
C GLY A 607 -11.37 -38.53 -27.01
N ILE A 608 -10.69 -37.52 -26.44
CA ILE A 608 -10.43 -37.43 -24.99
C ILE A 608 -11.76 -37.08 -24.32
N PRO A 609 -12.26 -37.89 -23.36
CA PRO A 609 -13.47 -37.58 -22.64
C PRO A 609 -13.31 -36.30 -21.79
N ASP A 610 -14.42 -35.63 -21.49
CA ASP A 610 -14.40 -34.35 -20.75
C ASP A 610 -13.87 -34.45 -19.32
N ASP A 611 -14.01 -35.62 -18.70
CA ASP A 611 -13.56 -35.99 -17.38
C ASP A 611 -12.09 -36.46 -17.33
N SER A 612 -11.47 -36.67 -18.50
CA SER A 612 -10.09 -37.13 -18.58
C SER A 612 -9.12 -35.96 -18.70
N PRO A 613 -8.08 -35.88 -17.84
CA PRO A 613 -7.11 -34.80 -17.90
C PRO A 613 -6.14 -34.96 -19.08
N LEU A 614 -5.69 -33.85 -19.62
CA LEU A 614 -4.58 -33.76 -20.54
C LEU A 614 -3.33 -33.34 -19.76
N GLU A 615 -2.28 -34.15 -19.78
CA GLU A 615 -0.93 -33.79 -19.37
C GLU A 615 -0.09 -33.53 -20.62
N ASP A 616 0.05 -32.26 -21.03
CA ASP A 616 0.84 -31.91 -22.22
C ASP A 616 1.74 -30.72 -21.91
N PRO A 617 3.07 -30.89 -22.01
CA PRO A 617 4.04 -29.81 -21.77
C PRO A 617 3.87 -28.59 -22.69
N LEU A 618 3.24 -28.76 -23.86
CA LEU A 618 2.98 -27.66 -24.80
C LEU A 618 1.88 -26.74 -24.24
N VAL A 619 0.84 -27.31 -23.64
CA VAL A 619 -0.22 -26.51 -23.03
C VAL A 619 0.30 -25.76 -21.79
N SER A 620 1.14 -26.39 -20.96
CA SER A 620 1.80 -25.72 -19.83
C SER A 620 2.65 -24.52 -20.30
N LYS A 621 3.30 -24.61 -21.48
CA LYS A 621 4.01 -23.47 -22.08
C LYS A 621 3.08 -22.35 -22.53
N VAL A 622 1.92 -22.69 -23.07
CA VAL A 622 0.90 -21.70 -23.47
C VAL A 622 0.41 -20.94 -22.24
N ILE A 623 0.16 -21.64 -21.14
CA ILE A 623 -0.26 -21.05 -19.87
C ILE A 623 0.82 -20.11 -19.33
N THR A 624 2.07 -20.57 -19.32
CA THR A 624 3.20 -19.74 -18.87
C THR A 624 3.35 -18.48 -19.73
N ALA A 625 3.16 -18.58 -21.04
CA ALA A 625 3.21 -17.42 -21.94
C ALA A 625 2.05 -16.44 -21.68
N ALA A 626 0.84 -16.95 -21.38
CA ALA A 626 -0.29 -16.12 -20.99
C ALA A 626 0.00 -15.37 -19.68
N GLN A 627 0.54 -16.05 -18.66
CA GLN A 627 0.94 -15.40 -17.40
C GLN A 627 2.00 -14.30 -17.63
N GLN A 628 3.01 -14.57 -18.46
CA GLN A 628 4.03 -13.57 -18.79
C GLN A 628 3.44 -12.34 -19.49
N GLN A 629 2.47 -12.54 -20.36
CA GLN A 629 1.77 -11.44 -21.03
C GLN A 629 0.99 -10.58 -20.03
N VAL A 630 0.30 -11.21 -19.06
CA VAL A 630 -0.43 -10.51 -18.00
C VAL A 630 0.54 -9.77 -17.06
N GLU A 631 1.61 -10.44 -16.63
CA GLU A 631 2.66 -9.82 -15.82
C GLU A 631 3.23 -8.57 -16.50
N SER A 632 3.52 -8.64 -17.80
CA SER A 632 4.04 -7.50 -18.59
C SER A 632 3.03 -6.38 -18.71
N MET A 633 1.74 -6.69 -18.89
CA MET A 633 0.67 -5.71 -18.96
C MET A 633 0.50 -4.98 -17.62
N HIS A 634 0.53 -5.72 -16.50
CA HIS A 634 0.44 -5.11 -15.18
C HIS A 634 1.67 -4.27 -14.84
N PHE A 635 2.85 -4.71 -15.24
CA PHE A 635 4.07 -3.90 -15.10
C PHE A 635 3.98 -2.59 -15.89
N ALA A 636 3.54 -2.65 -17.16
CA ALA A 636 3.34 -1.45 -17.96
C ALA A 636 2.31 -0.50 -17.35
N SER A 637 1.22 -1.03 -16.78
CA SER A 637 0.21 -0.23 -16.08
C SER A 637 0.78 0.45 -14.83
N ARG A 638 1.51 -0.28 -13.97
CA ARG A 638 2.15 0.31 -12.79
C ARG A 638 3.21 1.35 -13.14
N LYS A 639 3.99 1.08 -14.18
CA LYS A 639 4.97 2.04 -14.70
C LYS A 639 4.29 3.32 -15.18
N ASN A 640 3.20 3.20 -15.91
CA ASN A 640 2.44 4.37 -16.38
C ASN A 640 1.90 5.18 -15.21
N VAL A 641 1.30 4.53 -14.19
CA VAL A 641 0.84 5.23 -12.97
C VAL A 641 1.99 5.98 -12.30
N LEU A 642 3.17 5.36 -12.20
CA LEU A 642 4.34 5.97 -11.60
C LEU A 642 4.84 7.17 -12.40
N GLU A 643 4.91 7.07 -13.74
CA GLU A 643 5.39 8.16 -14.61
C GLU A 643 4.51 9.44 -14.50
N TYR A 644 3.21 9.28 -14.28
CA TYR A 644 2.31 10.41 -13.97
C TYR A 644 2.48 10.90 -12.53
N ASP A 645 2.63 10.01 -11.56
CA ASP A 645 2.78 10.40 -10.15
C ASP A 645 4.16 10.99 -9.86
N ASP A 646 5.19 10.68 -10.63
CA ASP A 646 6.53 11.29 -10.50
C ASP A 646 6.47 12.82 -10.69
N VAL A 647 5.57 13.32 -11.54
CA VAL A 647 5.32 14.76 -11.70
C VAL A 647 4.73 15.33 -10.41
N MET A 648 3.71 14.69 -9.90
CA MET A 648 3.07 15.08 -8.64
C MET A 648 4.01 14.95 -7.45
N ASP A 649 4.92 13.98 -7.45
CA ASP A 649 5.89 13.79 -6.39
C ASP A 649 6.91 14.93 -6.30
N LEU A 650 7.35 15.46 -7.44
CA LEU A 650 8.21 16.64 -7.49
C LEU A 650 7.51 17.87 -6.89
N GLN A 651 6.26 18.09 -7.29
CA GLN A 651 5.44 19.19 -6.77
C GLN A 651 5.15 19.02 -5.28
N ARG A 652 4.79 17.81 -4.85
CA ARG A 652 4.56 17.45 -3.45
C ARG A 652 5.80 17.71 -2.59
N LYS A 653 6.97 17.30 -3.05
CA LYS A 653 8.24 17.53 -2.35
C LYS A 653 8.55 19.02 -2.21
N ALA A 654 8.26 19.84 -3.21
CA ALA A 654 8.44 21.27 -3.16
C ALA A 654 7.49 21.92 -2.13
N ILE A 655 6.19 21.64 -2.23
CA ILE A 655 5.18 22.21 -1.31
C ILE A 655 5.38 21.70 0.13
N TYR A 656 5.53 20.40 0.33
CA TYR A 656 5.75 19.86 1.67
C TYR A 656 7.10 20.28 2.27
N GLY A 657 8.12 20.45 1.43
CA GLY A 657 9.41 20.96 1.86
C GLY A 657 9.32 22.38 2.39
N GLU A 658 8.66 23.29 1.65
CA GLU A 658 8.45 24.67 2.07
C GLU A 658 7.54 24.74 3.30
N ARG A 659 6.45 24.01 3.28
CA ARG A 659 5.52 23.89 4.42
C ARG A 659 6.23 23.44 5.70
N ASN A 660 7.06 22.42 5.60
CA ASN A 660 7.82 21.90 6.73
C ASN A 660 8.89 22.89 7.20
N ALA A 661 9.53 23.62 6.29
CA ALA A 661 10.49 24.65 6.67
C ALA A 661 9.82 25.78 7.46
N ILE A 662 8.64 26.24 7.01
CA ILE A 662 7.84 27.25 7.71
C ILE A 662 7.41 26.71 9.10
N LEU A 663 6.92 25.48 9.16
CA LEU A 663 6.50 24.83 10.41
C LEU A 663 7.67 24.65 11.38
N ASP A 664 8.88 24.38 10.89
CA ASP A 664 10.10 24.22 11.66
C ASP A 664 10.76 25.56 12.07
N GLY A 665 10.13 26.70 11.73
CA GLY A 665 10.51 28.02 12.21
C GLY A 665 11.17 28.91 11.17
N LYS A 666 11.07 28.61 9.85
CA LYS A 666 11.44 29.58 8.81
C LYS A 666 10.56 30.81 8.95
N ASN A 667 11.16 31.97 9.15
CA ASN A 667 10.42 33.21 9.30
C ASN A 667 9.87 33.66 7.93
N VAL A 668 8.56 33.60 7.76
CA VAL A 668 7.88 34.00 6.53
C VAL A 668 8.06 35.50 6.27
N CYS A 669 8.12 36.31 7.33
CA CYS A 669 8.22 37.75 7.22
C CYS A 669 9.59 38.22 6.65
N GLU A 670 10.66 37.45 6.82
CA GLU A 670 11.98 37.80 6.29
C GLU A 670 12.08 37.72 4.75
N GLY A 671 11.28 36.81 4.13
CA GLY A 671 11.21 36.66 2.67
C GLY A 671 10.17 37.57 2.01
N MET A 672 9.40 38.34 2.79
CA MET A 672 8.26 39.08 2.24
C MET A 672 8.66 40.16 1.23
N ALA A 673 9.80 40.83 1.43
CA ALA A 673 10.30 41.82 0.50
C ALA A 673 10.64 41.23 -0.88
N GLU A 674 11.24 40.05 -0.92
CA GLU A 674 11.55 39.36 -2.18
C GLU A 674 10.26 38.92 -2.91
N PHE A 675 9.21 38.51 -2.17
CA PHE A 675 7.92 38.20 -2.77
C PHE A 675 7.23 39.45 -3.35
N VAL A 676 7.21 40.56 -2.61
CA VAL A 676 6.66 41.79 -3.07
C VAL A 676 7.39 42.28 -4.35
N GLU A 677 8.72 42.15 -4.38
CA GLU A 677 9.53 42.52 -5.55
C GLU A 677 9.12 41.68 -6.76
N SER A 678 9.11 40.36 -6.65
CA SER A 678 8.75 39.49 -7.76
C SER A 678 7.33 39.70 -8.30
N MET A 679 6.37 39.98 -7.40
CA MET A 679 4.97 40.18 -7.78
C MET A 679 4.78 41.53 -8.47
N VAL A 680 5.41 42.57 -7.97
CA VAL A 680 5.36 43.91 -8.57
C VAL A 680 6.02 43.89 -9.94
N ASP A 681 7.17 43.24 -10.09
CA ASP A 681 7.86 43.14 -11.37
C ASP A 681 6.97 42.41 -12.40
N SER A 682 6.34 41.29 -12.04
CA SER A 682 5.41 40.60 -12.93
C SER A 682 4.19 41.43 -13.31
N LEU A 683 3.62 42.18 -12.35
CA LEU A 683 2.51 43.08 -12.61
C LEU A 683 2.87 44.17 -13.62
N LEU A 684 4.06 44.77 -13.48
CA LEU A 684 4.48 45.87 -14.34
C LEU A 684 4.99 45.40 -15.70
N GLU A 685 5.60 44.23 -15.79
CA GLU A 685 5.94 43.62 -17.09
C GLU A 685 4.70 43.43 -17.98
N GLU A 686 3.56 43.06 -17.39
CA GLU A 686 2.30 42.92 -18.15
C GLU A 686 1.60 44.22 -18.46
N ASN A 687 1.57 45.17 -17.53
CA ASN A 687 0.70 46.34 -17.62
C ASN A 687 1.46 47.66 -17.96
N CYS A 688 2.75 47.69 -17.65
CA CYS A 688 3.61 48.90 -17.86
C CYS A 688 4.95 48.49 -18.49
N PRO A 689 4.98 47.76 -19.64
CA PRO A 689 6.23 47.31 -20.23
C PRO A 689 7.07 48.49 -20.77
N ALA A 690 8.39 48.39 -20.59
CA ALA A 690 9.36 49.44 -20.96
C ALA A 690 9.37 49.77 -22.48
N GLU A 691 8.88 48.90 -23.34
CA GLU A 691 8.81 49.06 -24.79
C GLU A 691 7.64 49.95 -25.23
N ILE A 692 6.68 50.25 -24.35
CA ILE A 692 5.48 51.05 -24.64
C ILE A 692 5.62 52.42 -23.95
N PRO A 693 5.22 53.53 -24.60
CA PRO A 693 5.20 54.85 -23.94
C PRO A 693 4.32 54.84 -22.68
N SER A 694 4.76 55.57 -21.64
CA SER A 694 4.04 55.61 -20.36
C SER A 694 2.59 56.11 -20.47
N ASP A 695 2.26 56.93 -21.50
CA ASP A 695 0.87 57.38 -21.80
C ASP A 695 -0.07 56.21 -22.16
N ASP A 696 0.48 55.08 -22.61
CA ASP A 696 -0.26 53.90 -23.01
C ASP A 696 -0.22 52.75 -21.92
N TRP A 697 0.39 53.01 -20.75
CA TRP A 697 0.41 52.10 -19.63
C TRP A 697 -0.94 51.94 -18.95
N ASP A 698 -1.27 50.76 -18.47
CA ASP A 698 -2.52 50.51 -17.75
C ASP A 698 -2.36 50.76 -16.24
N PHE A 699 -2.24 52.03 -15.86
CA PHE A 699 -2.18 52.44 -14.44
C PHE A 699 -3.43 52.03 -13.68
N GLY A 700 -4.60 51.96 -14.34
CA GLY A 700 -5.84 51.58 -13.68
C GLY A 700 -5.84 50.13 -13.18
N THR A 701 -5.16 49.20 -13.89
CA THR A 701 -4.97 47.83 -13.44
C THR A 701 -3.97 47.79 -12.28
N VAL A 702 -2.93 48.60 -12.28
CA VAL A 702 -1.97 48.70 -11.16
C VAL A 702 -2.66 49.22 -9.91
N ASP A 703 -3.44 50.32 -10.01
CA ASP A 703 -4.19 50.91 -8.90
C ASP A 703 -5.17 49.89 -8.29
N ALA A 704 -5.95 49.22 -9.15
CA ALA A 704 -6.91 48.19 -8.70
C ALA A 704 -6.20 47.02 -8.01
N TRP A 705 -5.04 46.61 -8.47
CA TRP A 705 -4.25 45.56 -7.86
C TRP A 705 -3.72 45.99 -6.48
N VAL A 706 -3.12 47.21 -6.37
CA VAL A 706 -2.63 47.73 -5.07
C VAL A 706 -3.77 47.87 -4.08
N GLU A 707 -4.94 48.42 -4.49
CA GLU A 707 -6.14 48.48 -3.65
C GLU A 707 -6.61 47.06 -3.24
N SER A 708 -6.54 46.11 -4.17
CA SER A 708 -6.91 44.73 -3.87
C SER A 708 -5.97 44.09 -2.85
N MET A 709 -4.69 44.40 -2.85
CA MET A 709 -3.67 43.87 -1.94
C MET A 709 -3.75 44.50 -0.55
N THR A 710 -3.86 45.84 -0.47
CA THR A 710 -3.79 46.57 0.80
C THR A 710 -5.15 46.82 1.45
N GLY A 711 -6.19 46.91 0.64
CA GLY A 711 -7.50 47.37 1.07
C GLY A 711 -7.58 48.92 1.24
N GLU A 712 -6.47 49.62 1.03
CA GLU A 712 -6.43 51.07 1.07
C GLU A 712 -6.90 51.65 -0.28
N LYS A 713 -7.74 52.72 -0.22
CA LYS A 713 -8.25 53.40 -1.40
C LYS A 713 -7.44 54.68 -1.65
N GLY A 714 -7.24 54.97 -2.93
CA GLY A 714 -6.65 56.27 -3.32
C GLY A 714 -5.18 56.19 -3.64
N TYR A 715 -4.65 55.02 -3.88
CA TYR A 715 -3.37 54.89 -4.59
C TYR A 715 -3.59 55.22 -6.05
N ASP A 716 -2.76 56.08 -6.63
CA ASP A 716 -2.84 56.56 -8.01
C ASP A 716 -1.45 56.47 -8.66
N ALA A 717 -1.22 55.41 -9.41
CA ALA A 717 0.03 55.16 -10.12
C ALA A 717 0.34 56.24 -11.18
N SER A 718 -0.70 56.94 -11.70
CA SER A 718 -0.55 57.96 -12.72
C SER A 718 0.03 59.27 -12.17
N GLU A 719 0.01 59.52 -10.85
CA GLU A 719 0.63 60.66 -10.21
C GLU A 719 2.13 60.54 -10.03
N ILE A 720 2.72 59.35 -10.28
CA ILE A 720 4.12 59.05 -10.09
C ILE A 720 4.90 59.46 -11.36
N GLU A 721 5.85 60.36 -11.20
CA GLU A 721 6.72 60.81 -12.30
C GLU A 721 7.73 59.72 -12.69
N CYS A 722 7.34 58.83 -13.61
CA CYS A 722 8.12 57.64 -13.97
C CYS A 722 9.11 57.88 -15.12
N ASP A 723 9.08 59.04 -15.83
CA ASP A 723 9.92 59.33 -16.99
C ASP A 723 10.10 58.19 -18.00
N GLN A 724 9.09 57.38 -18.23
CA GLN A 724 9.07 56.12 -19.01
C GLN A 724 9.95 55.00 -18.44
N ASP A 725 10.31 55.08 -17.17
CA ASP A 725 11.05 54.00 -16.45
C ASP A 725 10.11 53.20 -15.54
N PRO A 726 9.76 51.96 -15.89
CA PRO A 726 8.87 51.15 -15.05
C PRO A 726 9.50 50.79 -13.70
N ASP A 727 10.85 50.86 -13.57
CA ASP A 727 11.52 50.56 -12.30
C ASP A 727 11.18 51.58 -11.20
N VAL A 728 10.94 52.85 -11.59
CA VAL A 728 10.52 53.92 -10.66
C VAL A 728 9.13 53.63 -10.10
N LEU A 729 8.20 53.19 -10.95
CA LEU A 729 6.86 52.80 -10.52
C LEU A 729 6.94 51.52 -9.65
N ALA A 730 7.79 50.55 -10.02
CA ALA A 730 8.02 49.35 -9.25
C ALA A 730 8.50 49.66 -7.83
N GLU A 731 9.46 50.58 -7.70
CA GLU A 731 9.98 51.01 -6.40
C GLU A 731 8.90 51.71 -5.56
N ASP A 732 8.03 52.51 -6.14
CA ASP A 732 6.94 53.19 -5.41
C ASP A 732 5.89 52.17 -4.93
N VAL A 733 5.42 51.28 -5.80
CA VAL A 733 4.47 50.22 -5.44
C VAL A 733 5.05 49.32 -4.32
N ARG A 734 6.32 48.89 -4.46
CA ARG A 734 7.01 48.10 -3.42
C ARG A 734 7.06 48.83 -2.08
N ASN A 735 7.44 50.12 -2.10
CA ASN A 735 7.50 50.93 -0.89
C ASN A 735 6.12 51.10 -0.25
N HIS A 736 5.08 51.27 -1.04
CA HIS A 736 3.72 51.37 -0.53
C HIS A 736 3.26 50.07 0.17
N LEU A 737 3.46 48.93 -0.48
CA LEU A 737 3.10 47.62 0.11
C LEU A 737 3.90 47.33 1.40
N MET A 738 5.20 47.60 1.39
CA MET A 738 6.07 47.39 2.54
C MET A 738 5.74 48.35 3.69
N ARG A 739 5.34 49.56 3.40
CA ARG A 739 4.82 50.51 4.42
C ARG A 739 3.61 49.93 5.14
N VAL A 740 2.63 49.45 4.38
CA VAL A 740 1.43 48.84 4.95
C VAL A 740 1.77 47.59 5.79
N PHE A 741 2.71 46.77 5.28
CA PHE A 741 3.21 45.61 5.99
C PHE A 741 3.85 45.96 7.34
N ASP A 742 4.73 46.97 7.37
CA ASP A 742 5.41 47.43 8.58
C ASP A 742 4.43 48.09 9.57
N GLU A 743 3.47 48.86 9.10
CA GLU A 743 2.41 49.43 9.94
C GLU A 743 1.58 48.32 10.65
N LYS A 744 1.25 47.24 9.95
CA LYS A 744 0.56 46.09 10.54
C LYS A 744 1.42 45.39 11.56
N ARG A 745 2.72 45.19 11.26
CA ARG A 745 3.69 44.57 12.17
C ARG A 745 3.87 45.38 13.45
N GLU A 746 3.97 46.70 13.36
CA GLU A 746 4.07 47.59 14.53
C GLU A 746 2.77 47.56 15.37
N ALA A 747 1.63 47.56 14.72
CA ALA A 747 0.34 47.61 15.39
C ALA A 747 0.01 46.30 16.14
N VAL A 748 0.39 45.13 15.61
CA VAL A 748 0.14 43.81 16.21
C VAL A 748 1.23 43.44 17.21
N GLY A 749 2.49 43.85 16.94
CA GLY A 749 3.68 43.48 17.71
C GLY A 749 4.38 42.22 17.15
N ASN A 750 5.71 42.32 16.99
CA ASN A 750 6.51 41.32 16.27
C ASN A 750 6.22 39.85 16.56
N PRO A 751 6.23 39.35 17.80
CA PRO A 751 6.09 37.90 18.01
C PRO A 751 4.74 37.36 17.55
N LEU A 752 3.66 38.10 17.83
CA LEU A 752 2.31 37.68 17.44
C LEU A 752 2.10 37.82 15.92
N PHE A 753 2.66 38.86 15.31
CA PHE A 753 2.57 39.05 13.89
C PHE A 753 3.27 37.96 13.10
N GLU A 754 4.46 37.53 13.49
CA GLU A 754 5.19 36.43 12.88
C GLU A 754 4.42 35.10 12.98
N GLU A 755 3.81 34.84 14.14
CA GLU A 755 2.97 33.65 14.35
C GLU A 755 1.73 33.69 13.43
N LEU A 756 1.06 34.83 13.34
CA LEU A 756 -0.09 34.99 12.43
C LEU A 756 0.28 34.85 10.95
N CYS A 757 1.40 35.43 10.52
CA CYS A 757 1.92 35.25 9.16
C CYS A 757 2.17 33.77 8.85
N THR A 758 2.79 33.04 9.79
CA THR A 758 3.03 31.60 9.67
C THR A 758 1.73 30.82 9.50
N GLN A 759 0.75 31.06 10.38
CA GLN A 759 -0.53 30.34 10.33
C GLN A 759 -1.34 30.64 9.08
N ILE A 760 -1.37 31.92 8.64
CA ILE A 760 -2.06 32.35 7.42
C ILE A 760 -1.44 31.69 6.20
N THR A 761 -0.12 31.73 6.08
CA THR A 761 0.59 31.16 4.94
C THR A 761 0.40 29.64 4.87
N LEU A 762 0.53 28.93 5.99
CA LEU A 762 0.28 27.48 6.03
C LEU A 762 -1.15 27.14 5.59
N ARG A 763 -2.15 27.89 6.04
CA ARG A 763 -3.54 27.63 5.69
C ARG A 763 -3.83 27.90 4.21
N ILE A 764 -3.30 28.97 3.67
CA ILE A 764 -3.44 29.30 2.25
C ILE A 764 -2.75 28.25 1.40
N MET A 765 -1.53 27.86 1.77
CA MET A 765 -0.77 26.80 1.11
C MET A 765 -1.57 25.50 1.08
N ASP A 766 -2.15 25.09 2.20
CA ASP A 766 -2.95 23.88 2.31
C ASP A 766 -4.21 23.93 1.43
N THR A 767 -4.90 25.08 1.42
CA THR A 767 -6.11 25.28 0.60
C THR A 767 -5.81 25.21 -0.90
N HIS A 768 -4.78 25.92 -1.33
CA HIS A 768 -4.37 25.93 -2.74
C HIS A 768 -3.83 24.58 -3.19
N TRP A 769 -3.10 23.87 -2.31
CA TRP A 769 -2.60 22.54 -2.63
C TRP A 769 -3.73 21.54 -2.85
N VAL A 770 -4.77 21.54 -2.00
CA VAL A 770 -5.95 20.69 -2.17
C VAL A 770 -6.70 20.98 -3.47
N ALA A 771 -6.86 22.27 -3.81
CA ALA A 771 -7.47 22.66 -5.09
C ALA A 771 -6.62 22.15 -6.27
N HIS A 772 -5.30 22.33 -6.19
CA HIS A 772 -4.37 21.88 -7.23
C HIS A 772 -4.40 20.36 -7.43
N LEU A 773 -4.51 19.57 -6.35
CA LEU A 773 -4.66 18.11 -6.47
C LEU A 773 -5.91 17.76 -7.30
N THR A 774 -7.01 18.45 -7.07
CA THR A 774 -8.26 18.25 -7.82
C THR A 774 -8.10 18.64 -9.30
N ASP A 775 -7.44 19.77 -9.59
CA ASP A 775 -7.15 20.20 -10.96
C ASP A 775 -6.25 19.21 -11.70
N MET A 776 -5.25 18.68 -11.01
CA MET A 776 -4.33 17.68 -11.57
C MET A 776 -5.01 16.32 -11.83
N GLU A 777 -5.97 15.92 -10.98
CA GLU A 777 -6.81 14.76 -11.25
C GLU A 777 -7.66 14.96 -12.52
N GLY A 778 -8.25 16.16 -12.66
CA GLY A 778 -9.00 16.54 -13.85
C GLY A 778 -8.13 16.55 -15.12
N LEU A 779 -6.93 17.12 -15.04
CA LEU A 779 -5.95 17.13 -16.13
C LEU A 779 -5.58 15.69 -16.55
N LYS A 780 -5.26 14.83 -15.57
CA LYS A 780 -4.91 13.42 -15.82
C LYS A 780 -6.05 12.65 -16.50
N ALA A 781 -7.29 12.88 -16.11
CA ALA A 781 -8.46 12.25 -16.72
C ALA A 781 -8.66 12.67 -18.18
N GLY A 782 -8.37 13.94 -18.50
CA GLY A 782 -8.56 14.52 -19.84
C GLY A 782 -7.40 14.32 -20.82
N ILE A 783 -6.17 14.17 -20.30
CA ILE A 783 -4.95 14.22 -21.11
C ILE A 783 -4.86 13.11 -22.18
N GLY A 784 -5.50 11.96 -21.91
CA GLY A 784 -5.54 10.85 -22.86
C GLY A 784 -6.17 11.21 -24.23
N LEU A 785 -7.02 12.21 -24.28
CA LEU A 785 -7.62 12.71 -25.51
C LEU A 785 -6.59 13.40 -26.43
N ARG A 786 -5.47 13.90 -25.90
CA ARG A 786 -4.38 14.51 -26.68
C ARG A 786 -3.72 13.51 -27.65
N ALA A 787 -3.80 12.19 -27.35
CA ALA A 787 -3.30 11.14 -28.23
C ALA A 787 -3.95 11.18 -29.63
N TYR A 788 -5.20 11.63 -29.76
CA TYR A 788 -5.87 11.81 -31.06
C TYR A 788 -5.21 12.89 -31.92
N GLY A 789 -4.51 13.87 -31.29
CA GLY A 789 -3.73 14.89 -31.96
C GLY A 789 -2.29 14.47 -32.29
N HIS A 790 -1.93 13.18 -32.18
CA HIS A 790 -0.58 12.65 -32.35
C HIS A 790 0.46 13.24 -31.39
N ARG A 791 0.03 13.75 -30.24
CA ARG A 791 0.91 14.22 -29.16
C ARG A 791 1.07 13.13 -28.10
N ASP A 792 2.23 13.05 -27.48
CA ASP A 792 2.46 12.11 -26.37
C ASP A 792 1.75 12.66 -25.12
N PRO A 793 0.74 11.94 -24.58
CA PRO A 793 -0.04 12.40 -23.44
C PRO A 793 0.81 12.67 -22.18
N LEU A 794 1.91 11.93 -21.98
CA LEU A 794 2.77 12.13 -20.82
C LEU A 794 3.60 13.41 -20.95
N VAL A 795 4.04 13.76 -22.15
CA VAL A 795 4.79 15.00 -22.39
C VAL A 795 3.87 16.22 -22.20
N GLU A 796 2.68 16.20 -22.79
CA GLU A 796 1.67 17.23 -22.61
C GLU A 796 1.27 17.38 -21.13
N TYR A 797 1.08 16.25 -20.42
CA TYR A 797 0.80 16.29 -19.00
C TYR A 797 1.90 16.97 -18.20
N LYS A 798 3.17 16.68 -18.48
CA LYS A 798 4.30 17.31 -17.80
C LYS A 798 4.34 18.82 -18.02
N GLU A 799 4.06 19.27 -19.24
CA GLU A 799 4.07 20.68 -19.60
C GLU A 799 2.90 21.43 -18.94
N GLU A 800 1.67 20.90 -19.07
CA GLU A 800 0.47 21.51 -18.46
C GLU A 800 0.56 21.49 -16.91
N ALA A 801 1.10 20.41 -16.35
CA ALA A 801 1.33 20.29 -14.91
C ALA A 801 2.35 21.29 -14.37
N TYR A 802 3.42 21.55 -15.13
CA TYR A 802 4.41 22.57 -14.76
C TYR A 802 3.79 23.97 -14.74
N GLN A 803 3.02 24.32 -15.78
CA GLN A 803 2.33 25.61 -15.85
C GLN A 803 1.28 25.75 -14.73
N ALA A 804 0.55 24.68 -14.41
CA ALA A 804 -0.41 24.68 -13.31
C ALA A 804 0.30 24.88 -11.96
N PHE A 805 1.47 24.24 -11.78
CA PHE A 805 2.24 24.37 -10.55
C PHE A 805 2.86 25.77 -10.38
N SER A 806 3.37 26.39 -11.45
CA SER A 806 3.85 27.79 -11.38
C SER A 806 2.73 28.70 -10.91
N ARG A 807 1.54 28.61 -11.53
CA ARG A 807 0.37 29.40 -11.10
C ARG A 807 -0.04 29.14 -9.66
N LEU A 808 0.06 27.90 -9.20
CA LEU A 808 -0.19 27.54 -7.80
C LEU A 808 0.74 28.29 -6.86
N VAL A 809 2.05 28.27 -7.15
CA VAL A 809 3.07 28.92 -6.32
C VAL A 809 2.82 30.44 -6.26
N ASP A 810 2.58 31.08 -7.41
CA ASP A 810 2.29 32.51 -7.52
C ASP A 810 1.03 32.88 -6.71
N SER A 811 -0.04 32.06 -6.84
CA SER A 811 -1.29 32.27 -6.10
C SER A 811 -1.12 32.11 -4.58
N ILE A 812 -0.29 31.17 -4.12
CA ILE A 812 -0.01 30.99 -2.68
C ILE A 812 0.64 32.25 -2.11
N TYR A 813 1.62 32.79 -2.81
CA TYR A 813 2.33 33.98 -2.36
C TYR A 813 1.45 35.25 -2.41
N GLU A 814 0.72 35.43 -3.50
CA GLU A 814 -0.21 36.57 -3.67
C GLU A 814 -1.30 36.60 -2.60
N ASP A 815 -1.97 35.47 -2.40
CA ASP A 815 -3.04 35.36 -1.41
C ASP A 815 -2.53 35.47 0.02
N SER A 816 -1.32 34.94 0.29
CA SER A 816 -0.68 35.07 1.61
C SER A 816 -0.36 36.54 1.91
N LEU A 817 0.25 37.27 0.97
CA LEU A 817 0.55 38.68 1.12
C LEU A 817 -0.74 39.51 1.28
N ARG A 818 -1.74 39.26 0.43
CA ARG A 818 -3.05 39.95 0.48
C ARG A 818 -3.72 39.73 1.86
N ALA A 819 -3.72 38.50 2.37
CA ALA A 819 -4.33 38.21 3.65
C ALA A 819 -3.58 38.88 4.82
N ILE A 820 -2.25 38.94 4.76
CA ILE A 820 -1.42 39.60 5.77
C ILE A 820 -1.62 41.12 5.74
N LEU A 821 -1.60 41.76 4.56
CA LEU A 821 -1.80 43.19 4.43
C LEU A 821 -3.20 43.64 4.85
N ARG A 822 -4.20 42.79 4.69
CA ARG A 822 -5.60 43.08 5.08
C ARG A 822 -5.96 42.68 6.50
N LEU A 823 -5.00 42.20 7.32
CA LEU A 823 -5.28 41.81 8.72
C LEU A 823 -5.96 42.97 9.50
N PRO A 824 -7.13 42.75 10.09
CA PRO A 824 -7.79 43.72 10.93
C PRO A 824 -7.06 43.85 12.26
N VAL A 825 -6.47 44.98 12.54
CA VAL A 825 -5.63 45.23 13.74
C VAL A 825 -6.42 45.12 15.04
N GLU A 826 -7.73 45.43 15.03
CA GLU A 826 -8.62 45.38 16.20
C GLU A 826 -8.92 43.94 16.64
N SER A 827 -8.81 42.96 15.76
CA SER A 827 -9.09 41.54 16.02
C SER A 827 -7.85 40.69 16.25
N ALA A 828 -6.65 41.24 16.12
CA ALA A 828 -5.40 40.48 16.26
C ALA A 828 -5.24 39.78 17.64
N GLY A 829 -5.79 40.35 18.71
CA GLY A 829 -5.84 39.71 20.03
C GLY A 829 -6.90 38.61 20.15
N ALA A 830 -7.92 38.62 19.28
CA ALA A 830 -8.98 37.59 19.22
C ALA A 830 -8.69 36.53 18.12
N ALA A 831 -7.86 36.85 17.13
CA ALA A 831 -7.54 35.97 16.02
C ALA A 831 -6.64 34.79 16.45
N SER A 832 -5.89 34.91 17.53
CA SER A 832 -5.17 33.75 18.14
C SER A 832 -6.12 32.70 18.75
N SER A 833 -7.40 33.05 18.98
CA SER A 833 -8.46 32.15 19.46
C SER A 833 -9.62 31.96 18.48
N GLY A 834 -9.60 32.59 17.32
CA GLY A 834 -10.76 32.73 16.44
C GLY A 834 -10.56 32.39 14.95
N LEU A 835 -9.42 31.84 14.56
CA LEU A 835 -9.38 31.04 13.33
C LEU A 835 -10.20 29.77 13.67
N SER A 836 -11.51 29.80 13.35
CA SER A 836 -12.41 28.73 13.73
C SER A 836 -11.85 27.43 13.18
N GLU A 837 -11.69 26.43 14.06
CA GLU A 837 -11.45 25.03 13.66
C GLU A 837 -12.49 24.57 12.62
N GLU A 838 -13.59 25.32 12.46
CA GLU A 838 -14.66 25.03 11.51
C GLU A 838 -14.24 25.13 10.04
N ASP A 839 -13.27 25.94 9.70
CA ASP A 839 -12.83 26.13 8.32
C ASP A 839 -11.51 25.39 7.98
N ASN A 840 -11.00 24.54 8.84
CA ASN A 840 -9.80 23.76 8.56
C ASN A 840 -10.16 22.56 7.63
N PRO A 841 -9.62 22.48 6.40
CA PRO A 841 -9.90 21.38 5.48
C PRO A 841 -9.38 20.03 6.00
N PHE A 842 -8.52 20.04 7.02
CA PHE A 842 -7.86 18.84 7.57
C PHE A 842 -8.46 18.36 8.89
N ARG A 843 -9.77 18.47 9.08
CA ARG A 843 -10.43 17.92 10.28
C ARG A 843 -10.37 16.39 10.28
N PRO A 844 -9.89 15.75 11.36
CA PRO A 844 -9.85 14.29 11.46
C PRO A 844 -11.21 13.62 11.24
N GLU A 845 -12.30 14.28 11.70
CA GLU A 845 -13.66 13.76 11.61
C GLU A 845 -14.25 13.74 10.19
N SER A 846 -13.68 14.53 9.26
CA SER A 846 -14.13 14.60 7.86
C SER A 846 -13.25 13.79 6.91
N MET A 847 -12.17 13.20 7.39
CA MET A 847 -11.21 12.50 6.56
C MET A 847 -11.64 11.06 6.26
N VAL A 848 -11.63 10.67 5.00
CA VAL A 848 -11.83 9.31 4.52
C VAL A 848 -10.52 8.80 3.96
N TYR A 849 -10.06 7.66 4.46
CA TYR A 849 -8.81 7.04 4.03
C TYR A 849 -9.08 6.00 2.96
N SER A 850 -8.34 6.05 1.87
CA SER A 850 -8.42 5.07 0.78
C SER A 850 -7.09 4.38 0.60
N ASP A 851 -7.03 3.16 1.08
CA ASP A 851 -5.93 2.21 0.86
C ASP A 851 -6.49 0.80 0.70
N SER A 852 -5.68 -0.13 0.18
CA SER A 852 -6.06 -1.53 -0.03
C SER A 852 -6.39 -2.33 1.24
N ARG A 853 -6.23 -1.79 2.45
CA ARG A 853 -6.23 -2.59 3.67
C ARG A 853 -6.89 -2.01 4.90
N LEU A 854 -7.23 -0.72 4.92
CA LEU A 854 -7.79 -0.12 6.13
C LEU A 854 -9.29 -0.38 6.22
N ALA A 855 -9.66 -1.29 7.12
CA ALA A 855 -10.96 -1.30 7.73
C ALA A 855 -10.86 -0.51 9.05
N PRO A 856 -11.68 0.52 9.32
CA PRO A 856 -11.87 0.92 10.68
C PRO A 856 -12.50 -0.30 11.40
N GLU A 857 -11.84 -0.81 12.44
CA GLU A 857 -12.54 -1.66 13.39
C GLU A 857 -13.75 -0.87 13.88
N ALA A 858 -14.95 -1.40 13.64
CA ALA A 858 -16.14 -0.86 14.24
C ALA A 858 -15.88 -0.82 15.75
N SER A 859 -15.88 0.38 16.32
CA SER A 859 -15.99 0.54 17.77
C SER A 859 -17.09 -0.40 18.23
N PRO A 860 -16.88 -1.22 19.26
CA PRO A 860 -17.93 -2.05 19.78
C PRO A 860 -19.04 -1.10 20.19
N LEU A 861 -20.09 -1.03 19.38
CA LEU A 861 -21.33 -0.40 19.75
C LEU A 861 -21.71 -1.03 21.09
N GLU A 862 -21.77 -0.21 22.12
CA GLU A 862 -22.31 -0.59 23.41
C GLU A 862 -23.59 -1.39 23.15
N ALA A 863 -23.58 -2.63 23.53
CA ALA A 863 -24.77 -3.48 23.48
C ALA A 863 -25.85 -2.74 24.26
N PRO A 864 -27.08 -2.59 23.76
CA PRO A 864 -28.14 -1.97 24.50
C PRO A 864 -28.36 -2.77 25.79
N ASP A 865 -28.31 -2.06 26.90
CA ASP A 865 -28.53 -2.59 28.24
C ASP A 865 -29.88 -3.39 28.27
N PRO A 866 -29.85 -4.70 28.61
CA PRO A 866 -31.07 -5.52 28.61
C PRO A 866 -32.04 -5.19 29.75
N THR A 867 -31.82 -4.12 30.51
CA THR A 867 -32.66 -3.73 31.67
C THR A 867 -33.59 -2.52 31.43
N GLY A 868 -33.87 -2.17 30.15
CA GLY A 868 -34.92 -1.19 29.83
C GLY A 868 -36.30 -1.67 30.21
N GLY A 869 -36.65 -1.48 31.47
CA GLY A 869 -38.01 -1.74 31.98
C GLY A 869 -39.05 -0.88 31.26
N ASN A 870 -40.09 -1.51 30.83
CA ASN A 870 -41.28 -0.95 30.20
C ASN A 870 -42.06 -0.08 31.22
N PRO A 871 -42.21 1.24 31.02
CA PRO A 871 -43.17 2.00 31.82
C PRO A 871 -44.43 2.18 31.01
N LEU A 872 -45.35 1.30 31.16
CA LEU A 872 -46.79 1.58 31.07
C LEU A 872 -47.55 0.41 31.71
N GLY A 873 -47.96 0.72 32.97
CA GLY A 873 -49.15 0.12 33.51
C GLY A 873 -50.40 0.83 32.96
#